data_c84fff5b37c9a7521909643055bcc47b
#
_entry.id   c84fff5b37c9a7521909643055bcc47b
#
_cell.length_a   1.000
_cell.length_b   1.000
_cell.length_c   1.000
_cell.angle_alpha   90.00
_cell.angle_beta   90.00
_cell.angle_gamma   90.00
#
_symmetry.space_group_name_H-M   'P 1'
#
loop_
_entity.id
_entity.type
_entity.pdbx_description
1 polymer ?
#
loop_
_entity_poly.entity_id
_entity_poly.type
_entity_poly.pdbx_seq_one_letter_code
_entity_poly.pdbx_strand_id
1 'polypeptide(L)'
;MKKLIIIISVAVVALGATIGGIVSLKSNTISKQSDIYCSFPEVPVSILQINNPEGLTKALLYNNNYWQDLSLLGELKTLNTIFTLVDSLKEANPDISSVLKSRKIVLSSYADGKHLWSAQVSNNEQTAITELLSKNIPNKLYFAYPSDILLISDDKSLVEKSIIQLSSETSLMDKEEGFNKIKNSAGDGALVNWFVNIQSFQNTINESFKEIFNLHDINHYARWCGFDLEVLEDKLVVNGFAEGGGEQDFLNVFSNQEYTLNTLTSRMPYNTYFFKHYALSDVDEYTQAVDSFSNKHELGYYAYGNLVSLETNTGENPLLFFRQFFDGEIAYGRTPINEFVIVKLFSAKEAAEKLNYMVNDKDSEAKLIKKNGLDIYHFNQNGFAASVFGKQFLLEDEYMTIVDNKLIIAPTINFLTYIASRNANTQTLQCAPNFRDANRTLLSIANLSFYVNIPYVIRNAKEFFSEEFTAEIKKNENLWKNFSTFCLQAENTPNGNTYQHFFLQYDRVYELGRLDDRQGIIRNEELGMRNEINQTKNNIEQETDETINTSNSNNNDSKNVVDNQNTELVIPNYSLRIPNWSVALDAPAIINPQIVKNHYNGEDEIFIQDENNQIYLISNSGKILWKKSIDGSIIGNVHQVDMLKNNKLQMAFVTENKLYIVDRNGNFLKNYPKTLSKKAIVGLSVFDYDKNKNYRFMIPTSDADVLLLNMQGEVPSDWNFSNTADITTPLQYFNIKGKDYIVTADGEKAIILNRRGENRVTPKGETKGIKSKFFADAVGSQDRLISAGENGKILFIYTNNQVQESVIKDFNKDFDFTVYKGRAGNYYMFYDKNGFEAYDKDFKTYLRDNSISGGENPVMLASGSKLATFDTKTSTWVLHNLVNYRKAYARYSASSSLGYFGTVKPYKEDCLITTNGNKVVLYK
;
A
#
# COMPACT_ATOMS: atom_id res chain seq x y z
N MET A 1 5.55 -24.77 -14.13
CA MET A 1 4.09 -24.82 -13.95
C MET A 1 3.58 -26.23 -13.68
N LYS A 2 3.93 -27.27 -14.39
CA LYS A 2 3.52 -28.64 -13.99
C LYS A 2 3.81 -28.89 -12.49
N LYS A 3 4.98 -28.53 -11.97
CA LYS A 3 5.30 -28.68 -10.56
C LYS A 3 4.53 -27.70 -9.65
N LEU A 4 4.26 -26.48 -10.07
CA LEU A 4 3.48 -25.49 -9.30
C LEU A 4 1.98 -25.83 -9.30
N ILE A 5 1.50 -26.34 -10.43
CA ILE A 5 0.10 -26.75 -10.63
C ILE A 5 -0.17 -28.09 -9.92
N ILE A 6 0.80 -29.02 -9.95
CA ILE A 6 0.79 -30.26 -9.16
C ILE A 6 0.74 -29.93 -7.65
N ILE A 7 1.44 -28.90 -7.20
CA ILE A 7 1.42 -28.41 -5.81
C ILE A 7 0.01 -28.01 -5.38
N ILE A 8 -0.76 -27.38 -6.25
CA ILE A 8 -2.13 -26.96 -5.97
C ILE A 8 -3.10 -28.15 -6.04
N SER A 9 -2.87 -29.18 -6.87
CA SER A 9 -3.80 -30.26 -7.19
C SER A 9 -3.86 -31.36 -6.13
N VAL A 10 -2.77 -31.67 -5.48
CA VAL A 10 -2.70 -32.71 -4.44
C VAL A 10 -3.30 -32.20 -3.11
N ALA A 11 -3.41 -30.86 -2.92
CA ALA A 11 -4.01 -30.20 -1.76
C ALA A 11 -5.39 -30.72 -1.37
N VAL A 12 -6.04 -31.38 -2.24
CA VAL A 12 -7.47 -31.58 -2.25
C VAL A 12 -7.93 -33.00 -2.02
N VAL A 13 -7.11 -33.93 -2.37
CA VAL A 13 -7.40 -35.33 -2.06
C VAL A 13 -7.47 -35.55 -0.53
N ALA A 14 -6.65 -34.81 0.23
CA ALA A 14 -6.67 -34.87 1.69
C ALA A 14 -7.86 -34.19 2.35
N LEU A 15 -8.42 -33.15 1.74
CA LEU A 15 -9.65 -32.49 2.23
C LEU A 15 -10.85 -33.46 2.20
N GLY A 16 -11.03 -34.20 1.11
CA GLY A 16 -12.10 -35.17 0.97
C GLY A 16 -12.01 -36.33 1.98
N ALA A 17 -10.79 -36.77 2.25
CA ALA A 17 -10.55 -37.88 3.19
C ALA A 17 -10.79 -37.47 4.65
N THR A 18 -10.52 -36.22 5.02
CA THR A 18 -10.73 -35.75 6.40
C THR A 18 -12.20 -35.54 6.76
N ILE A 19 -13.08 -35.32 5.78
CA ILE A 19 -14.48 -34.94 5.98
C ILE A 19 -15.34 -36.15 6.38
N GLY A 20 -15.09 -37.30 5.81
CA GLY A 20 -15.93 -38.44 6.09
C GLY A 20 -15.73 -39.06 7.46
N GLY A 21 -14.58 -38.87 8.10
CA GLY A 21 -14.32 -39.33 9.46
C GLY A 21 -15.07 -38.58 10.56
N ILE A 22 -15.57 -37.39 10.22
CA ILE A 22 -16.11 -36.42 11.19
C ILE A 22 -17.58 -36.72 11.56
N VAL A 23 -18.30 -37.41 10.71
CA VAL A 23 -19.75 -37.64 10.87
C VAL A 23 -20.14 -38.44 12.13
N SER A 24 -19.19 -39.08 12.80
CA SER A 24 -19.49 -40.12 13.82
C SER A 24 -19.24 -39.71 15.28
N LEU A 25 -18.57 -38.57 15.65
CA LEU A 25 -18.15 -38.47 17.07
C LEU A 25 -18.12 -37.05 17.66
N LYS A 26 -18.93 -36.86 18.69
CA LYS A 26 -18.74 -35.88 19.78
C LYS A 26 -17.84 -36.51 20.85
N SER A 27 -16.65 -35.99 21.08
CA SER A 27 -16.04 -36.00 22.44
C SER A 27 -14.83 -35.10 22.55
N ASN A 28 -14.81 -34.30 23.62
CA ASN A 28 -13.70 -33.49 24.10
C ASN A 28 -12.68 -34.39 24.84
N THR A 29 -11.48 -34.44 24.34
CA THR A 29 -10.30 -34.72 25.19
C THR A 29 -9.06 -34.06 24.57
N ILE A 30 -8.55 -33.06 25.24
CA ILE A 30 -7.28 -32.37 24.89
C ILE A 30 -6.14 -33.29 25.33
N SER A 31 -5.61 -34.10 24.41
CA SER A 31 -4.27 -34.69 24.53
C SER A 31 -3.24 -33.71 23.97
N LYS A 32 -1.99 -33.75 24.44
CA LYS A 32 -0.86 -33.00 23.91
C LYS A 32 -0.80 -33.27 22.40
N GLN A 33 -1.14 -32.26 21.58
CA GLN A 33 -1.19 -32.38 20.11
C GLN A 33 0.23 -32.42 19.55
N SER A 34 0.50 -33.37 18.65
CA SER A 34 1.75 -33.44 17.89
C SER A 34 1.82 -32.30 16.87
N ASP A 35 3.00 -31.70 16.70
CA ASP A 35 3.18 -30.66 15.66
C ASP A 35 3.21 -31.32 14.28
N ILE A 36 2.31 -30.89 13.37
CA ILE A 36 2.22 -31.39 11.98
C ILE A 36 3.57 -31.24 11.25
N TYR A 37 4.33 -30.18 11.53
CA TYR A 37 5.62 -29.92 10.91
C TYR A 37 6.70 -30.96 11.26
N CYS A 38 6.51 -31.74 12.33
CA CYS A 38 7.37 -32.90 12.63
C CYS A 38 7.19 -34.06 11.65
N SER A 39 6.15 -34.05 10.80
CA SER A 39 5.91 -35.08 9.79
C SER A 39 6.77 -34.94 8.53
N PHE A 40 7.48 -33.83 8.33
CA PHE A 40 8.24 -33.59 7.10
C PHE A 40 9.55 -34.36 7.11
N PRO A 41 9.76 -35.33 6.19
CA PRO A 41 10.95 -36.17 6.18
C PRO A 41 12.20 -35.45 5.64
N GLU A 42 12.01 -34.33 4.95
CA GLU A 42 13.03 -33.42 4.44
C GLU A 42 12.44 -32.01 4.34
N VAL A 43 13.28 -31.00 4.12
CA VAL A 43 12.83 -29.60 3.97
C VAL A 43 12.03 -29.48 2.67
N PRO A 44 10.74 -29.13 2.73
CA PRO A 44 9.91 -29.00 1.53
C PRO A 44 10.25 -27.73 0.76
N VAL A 45 10.02 -27.75 -0.55
CA VAL A 45 10.13 -26.56 -1.40
C VAL A 45 8.93 -25.62 -1.25
N SER A 46 7.79 -26.17 -0.82
CA SER A 46 6.57 -25.40 -0.58
C SER A 46 5.69 -26.06 0.48
N ILE A 47 5.06 -25.23 1.30
CA ILE A 47 4.11 -25.65 2.33
C ILE A 47 2.85 -24.82 2.18
N LEU A 48 1.71 -25.48 1.94
CA LEU A 48 0.40 -24.84 1.92
C LEU A 48 -0.36 -25.26 3.19
N GLN A 49 -0.60 -24.32 4.09
CA GLN A 49 -1.36 -24.54 5.31
C GLN A 49 -2.76 -23.96 5.14
N ILE A 50 -3.77 -24.82 5.10
CA ILE A 50 -5.18 -24.45 5.04
C ILE A 50 -5.69 -24.34 6.48
N ASN A 51 -6.04 -23.14 6.92
CA ASN A 51 -6.48 -22.86 8.29
C ASN A 51 -7.99 -22.99 8.46
N ASN A 52 -8.74 -22.75 7.39
CA ASN A 52 -10.19 -22.81 7.38
C ASN A 52 -10.68 -23.45 6.08
N PRO A 53 -10.72 -24.80 5.99
CA PRO A 53 -11.17 -25.50 4.80
C PRO A 53 -12.58 -25.14 4.34
N GLU A 54 -13.53 -24.93 5.28
CA GLU A 54 -14.91 -24.50 4.92
C GLU A 54 -14.92 -23.11 4.30
N GLY A 55 -14.20 -22.16 4.93
CA GLY A 55 -14.09 -20.80 4.42
C GLY A 55 -13.45 -20.74 3.05
N LEU A 56 -12.40 -21.53 2.82
CA LEU A 56 -11.74 -21.65 1.53
C LEU A 56 -12.66 -22.25 0.46
N THR A 57 -13.38 -23.33 0.78
CA THR A 57 -14.37 -23.95 -0.13
C THR A 57 -15.43 -22.92 -0.55
N LYS A 58 -16.01 -22.19 0.40
CA LYS A 58 -16.99 -21.15 0.12
C LYS A 58 -16.42 -20.02 -0.74
N ALA A 59 -15.20 -19.57 -0.43
CA ALA A 59 -14.53 -18.52 -1.19
C ALA A 59 -14.28 -18.94 -2.65
N LEU A 60 -13.84 -20.17 -2.88
CA LEU A 60 -13.54 -20.68 -4.22
C LEU A 60 -14.79 -21.05 -5.02
N LEU A 61 -15.76 -21.72 -4.44
CA LEU A 61 -16.95 -22.17 -5.21
C LEU A 61 -17.98 -21.08 -5.46
N TYR A 62 -18.12 -20.09 -4.53
CA TYR A 62 -19.26 -19.17 -4.56
C TYR A 62 -18.89 -17.68 -4.56
N ASN A 63 -17.71 -17.30 -4.08
CA ASN A 63 -17.41 -15.91 -3.82
C ASN A 63 -16.42 -15.27 -4.81
N ASN A 64 -16.19 -15.89 -5.97
CA ASN A 64 -15.36 -15.34 -7.02
C ASN A 64 -15.84 -15.74 -8.42
N ASN A 65 -15.37 -15.00 -9.43
CA ASN A 65 -15.78 -15.18 -10.82
C ASN A 65 -14.79 -16.03 -11.66
N TYR A 66 -13.60 -16.33 -11.13
CA TYR A 66 -12.50 -16.96 -11.89
C TYR A 66 -12.31 -18.45 -11.58
N TRP A 67 -12.84 -18.96 -10.48
CA TRP A 67 -12.62 -20.36 -10.10
C TRP A 67 -13.19 -21.36 -11.12
N GLN A 68 -14.36 -21.05 -11.71
CA GLN A 68 -14.94 -21.90 -12.74
C GLN A 68 -13.98 -22.09 -13.92
N ASP A 69 -13.31 -21.02 -14.34
CA ASP A 69 -12.32 -21.07 -15.43
C ASP A 69 -11.06 -21.81 -14.97
N LEU A 70 -10.48 -21.46 -13.81
CA LEU A 70 -9.31 -22.13 -13.26
C LEU A 70 -9.53 -23.62 -13.03
N SER A 71 -10.72 -24.03 -12.62
CA SER A 71 -11.07 -25.44 -12.37
C SER A 71 -11.10 -26.30 -13.64
N LEU A 72 -11.02 -25.71 -14.83
CA LEU A 72 -10.86 -26.44 -16.10
C LEU A 72 -9.41 -26.91 -16.32
N LEU A 73 -8.43 -26.32 -15.66
CA LEU A 73 -7.04 -26.78 -15.70
C LEU A 73 -6.95 -28.17 -15.06
N GLY A 74 -6.26 -29.10 -15.72
CA GLY A 74 -6.31 -30.54 -15.42
C GLY A 74 -6.16 -30.94 -13.96
N GLU A 75 -5.38 -30.21 -13.21
CA GLU A 75 -5.05 -30.45 -11.81
C GLU A 75 -6.03 -29.72 -10.86
N LEU A 76 -6.44 -28.49 -11.20
CA LEU A 76 -7.46 -27.75 -10.46
C LEU A 76 -8.86 -28.37 -10.65
N LYS A 77 -9.09 -29.19 -11.68
CA LYS A 77 -10.31 -29.95 -11.85
C LYS A 77 -10.53 -30.98 -10.74
N THR A 78 -9.48 -31.62 -10.29
CA THR A 78 -9.53 -32.52 -9.13
C THR A 78 -9.87 -31.74 -7.86
N LEU A 79 -9.31 -30.55 -7.68
CA LEU A 79 -9.61 -29.60 -6.61
C LEU A 79 -11.10 -29.27 -6.58
N ASN A 80 -11.65 -28.87 -7.71
CA ASN A 80 -13.05 -28.50 -7.82
C ASN A 80 -13.99 -29.68 -7.43
N THR A 81 -13.67 -30.91 -7.89
CA THR A 81 -14.44 -32.09 -7.54
C THR A 81 -14.53 -32.31 -6.03
N ILE A 82 -13.45 -32.04 -5.32
CA ILE A 82 -13.41 -32.26 -3.88
C ILE A 82 -14.02 -31.09 -3.09
N PHE A 83 -13.81 -29.85 -3.48
CA PHE A 83 -14.56 -28.74 -2.89
C PHE A 83 -16.07 -28.92 -3.08
N THR A 84 -16.50 -29.39 -4.24
CA THR A 84 -17.92 -29.75 -4.50
C THR A 84 -18.39 -30.90 -3.61
N LEU A 85 -17.57 -31.94 -3.40
CA LEU A 85 -17.90 -33.05 -2.50
C LEU A 85 -17.98 -32.57 -1.04
N VAL A 86 -17.04 -31.76 -0.59
CA VAL A 86 -17.02 -31.13 0.75
C VAL A 86 -18.30 -30.36 0.99
N ASP A 87 -18.71 -29.58 0.01
CA ASP A 87 -19.93 -28.77 0.10
C ASP A 87 -21.18 -29.61 0.18
N SER A 88 -21.29 -30.66 -0.66
CA SER A 88 -22.40 -31.62 -0.63
C SER A 88 -22.49 -32.40 0.69
N LEU A 89 -21.35 -32.77 1.29
CA LEU A 89 -21.31 -33.44 2.59
C LEU A 89 -21.74 -32.52 3.73
N LYS A 90 -21.41 -31.25 3.66
CA LYS A 90 -21.87 -30.24 4.60
C LYS A 90 -23.37 -30.01 4.55
N GLU A 91 -23.96 -29.96 3.36
CA GLU A 91 -25.44 -29.88 3.19
C GLU A 91 -26.14 -31.08 3.80
N ALA A 92 -25.55 -32.27 3.69
CA ALA A 92 -26.09 -33.52 4.25
C ALA A 92 -25.93 -33.60 5.79
N ASN A 93 -24.93 -32.93 6.37
CA ASN A 93 -24.66 -32.95 7.82
C ASN A 93 -24.03 -31.67 8.33
N PRO A 94 -24.79 -30.75 8.97
CA PRO A 94 -24.34 -29.47 9.49
C PRO A 94 -23.21 -29.55 10.54
N ASP A 95 -23.08 -30.66 11.27
CA ASP A 95 -22.03 -30.82 12.30
C ASP A 95 -20.61 -30.86 11.69
N ILE A 96 -20.49 -31.20 10.42
CA ILE A 96 -19.24 -31.19 9.67
C ILE A 96 -18.66 -29.76 9.58
N SER A 97 -19.51 -28.76 9.44
CA SER A 97 -19.12 -27.35 9.33
C SER A 97 -18.27 -26.87 10.51
N SER A 98 -18.61 -27.27 11.74
CA SER A 98 -17.89 -26.81 12.94
C SER A 98 -16.46 -27.34 13.00
N VAL A 99 -16.23 -28.56 12.51
CA VAL A 99 -14.91 -29.19 12.50
C VAL A 99 -14.03 -28.64 11.36
N LEU A 100 -14.62 -28.44 10.19
CA LEU A 100 -13.89 -27.85 9.05
C LEU A 100 -13.41 -26.41 9.28
N LYS A 101 -14.11 -25.65 10.12
CA LYS A 101 -13.73 -24.27 10.46
C LYS A 101 -12.42 -24.16 11.25
N SER A 102 -12.08 -25.16 12.05
CA SER A 102 -10.99 -25.10 13.01
C SER A 102 -9.82 -26.03 12.70
N ARG A 103 -9.94 -26.92 11.69
CA ARG A 103 -8.93 -27.92 11.38
C ARG A 103 -7.85 -27.37 10.45
N LYS A 104 -6.60 -27.46 10.86
CA LYS A 104 -5.46 -27.17 9.99
C LYS A 104 -5.11 -28.39 9.14
N ILE A 105 -4.94 -28.17 7.84
CA ILE A 105 -4.47 -29.17 6.89
C ILE A 105 -3.22 -28.62 6.22
N VAL A 106 -2.18 -29.42 6.13
CA VAL A 106 -0.90 -28.99 5.57
C VAL A 106 -0.53 -29.87 4.39
N LEU A 107 -0.21 -29.24 3.28
CA LEU A 107 0.42 -29.88 2.13
C LEU A 107 1.88 -29.46 2.06
N SER A 108 2.80 -30.39 2.14
CA SER A 108 4.20 -30.18 1.85
C SER A 108 4.58 -30.77 0.49
N SER A 109 5.36 -30.01 -0.29
CA SER A 109 5.81 -30.40 -1.63
C SER A 109 7.32 -30.43 -1.68
N TYR A 110 7.90 -31.39 -2.38
CA TYR A 110 9.36 -31.68 -2.38
C TYR A 110 9.96 -31.49 -3.77
N ALA A 111 11.27 -31.35 -3.84
CA ALA A 111 11.99 -31.04 -5.06
C ALA A 111 11.85 -32.10 -6.17
N ASP A 112 11.65 -33.36 -5.79
CA ASP A 112 11.41 -34.49 -6.71
C ASP A 112 9.98 -34.56 -7.28
N GLY A 113 9.12 -33.56 -6.89
CA GLY A 113 7.75 -33.45 -7.34
C GLY A 113 6.75 -34.30 -6.56
N LYS A 114 7.15 -34.88 -5.43
CA LYS A 114 6.27 -35.62 -4.53
C LYS A 114 5.58 -34.70 -3.56
N HIS A 115 4.45 -35.15 -3.00
CA HIS A 115 3.61 -34.38 -2.09
C HIS A 115 3.17 -35.20 -0.89
N LEU A 116 3.13 -34.55 0.27
CA LEU A 116 2.63 -35.14 1.50
C LEU A 116 1.54 -34.26 2.11
N TRP A 117 0.43 -34.86 2.38
CA TRP A 117 -0.65 -34.27 3.16
C TRP A 117 -0.57 -34.69 4.61
N SER A 118 -0.71 -33.72 5.49
CA SER A 118 -0.70 -33.97 6.93
C SER A 118 -1.86 -33.21 7.58
N ALA A 119 -2.61 -33.91 8.44
CA ALA A 119 -3.69 -33.31 9.23
C ALA A 119 -3.76 -33.96 10.60
N GLN A 120 -4.07 -33.17 11.62
CA GLN A 120 -4.34 -33.72 12.96
C GLN A 120 -5.68 -34.45 12.97
N VAL A 121 -5.71 -35.67 13.49
CA VAL A 121 -6.90 -36.51 13.59
C VAL A 121 -6.93 -37.23 14.94
N SER A 122 -8.10 -37.28 15.57
CA SER A 122 -8.27 -38.05 16.80
C SER A 122 -8.37 -39.57 16.51
N ASN A 123 -8.02 -40.41 17.50
CA ASN A 123 -8.12 -41.85 17.35
C ASN A 123 -9.53 -42.31 16.97
N ASN A 124 -10.54 -41.60 17.40
CA ASN A 124 -11.95 -41.93 17.14
C ASN A 124 -12.36 -41.66 15.67
N GLU A 125 -11.65 -40.74 14.98
CA GLU A 125 -11.91 -40.36 13.59
C GLU A 125 -11.22 -41.32 12.61
N GLN A 126 -10.17 -42.00 12.99
CA GLN A 126 -9.35 -42.84 12.13
C GLN A 126 -10.15 -43.94 11.40
N THR A 127 -11.09 -44.58 12.07
CA THR A 127 -11.93 -45.67 11.46
C THR A 127 -12.80 -45.10 10.34
N ALA A 128 -13.49 -44.02 10.60
CA ALA A 128 -14.38 -43.37 9.61
C ALA A 128 -13.60 -42.80 8.42
N ILE A 129 -12.42 -42.20 8.67
CA ILE A 129 -11.52 -41.70 7.61
C ILE A 129 -11.02 -42.87 6.75
N THR A 130 -10.61 -43.99 7.38
CA THR A 130 -10.14 -45.17 6.66
C THR A 130 -11.24 -45.74 5.75
N GLU A 131 -12.51 -45.82 6.24
CA GLU A 131 -13.62 -46.30 5.45
C GLU A 131 -13.92 -45.42 4.23
N LEU A 132 -13.79 -44.11 4.39
CA LEU A 132 -13.97 -43.15 3.31
C LEU A 132 -12.85 -43.19 2.28
N LEU A 133 -11.58 -43.19 2.75
CA LEU A 133 -10.41 -43.31 1.89
C LEU A 133 -10.48 -44.59 1.04
N SER A 134 -10.89 -45.71 1.65
CA SER A 134 -11.00 -47.00 0.93
C SER A 134 -12.14 -47.05 -0.09
N LYS A 135 -13.22 -46.28 0.11
CA LYS A 135 -14.39 -46.27 -0.81
C LYS A 135 -14.28 -45.26 -1.97
N ASN A 136 -13.62 -44.16 -1.78
CA ASN A 136 -13.71 -43.01 -2.69
C ASN A 136 -12.41 -42.64 -3.40
N ILE A 137 -11.28 -43.29 -3.09
CA ILE A 137 -9.97 -42.94 -3.62
C ILE A 137 -9.47 -43.96 -4.64
N PRO A 138 -8.88 -43.51 -5.78
CA PRO A 138 -8.22 -44.42 -6.72
C PRO A 138 -7.09 -45.21 -6.06
N ASN A 139 -6.87 -46.45 -6.48
CA ASN A 139 -5.92 -47.45 -5.93
C ASN A 139 -4.43 -47.03 -5.90
N LYS A 140 -4.08 -45.76 -5.83
CA LYS A 140 -2.72 -45.22 -5.91
C LYS A 140 -2.28 -44.33 -4.73
N LEU A 141 -3.10 -44.18 -3.69
CA LEU A 141 -2.71 -43.39 -2.54
C LEU A 141 -2.37 -44.26 -1.34
N TYR A 142 -1.28 -43.89 -0.66
CA TYR A 142 -0.82 -44.51 0.59
C TYR A 142 -1.14 -43.56 1.74
N PHE A 143 -1.64 -44.10 2.84
CA PHE A 143 -1.96 -43.33 4.03
C PHE A 143 -1.57 -44.09 5.31
N ALA A 144 -1.31 -43.33 6.38
CA ALA A 144 -0.99 -43.87 7.70
C ALA A 144 -1.45 -42.89 8.79
N TYR A 145 -1.58 -43.42 10.01
CA TYR A 145 -1.94 -42.68 11.21
C TYR A 145 -0.88 -42.84 12.31
N PRO A 146 0.33 -42.29 12.15
CA PRO A 146 1.28 -42.28 13.25
C PRO A 146 0.79 -41.28 14.31
N SER A 147 0.46 -41.79 15.50
CA SER A 147 -0.11 -41.03 16.60
C SER A 147 -1.45 -40.36 16.25
N ASP A 148 -1.51 -39.05 16.36
CA ASP A 148 -2.68 -38.19 16.05
C ASP A 148 -2.57 -37.44 14.71
N ILE A 149 -1.67 -37.90 13.82
CA ILE A 149 -1.46 -37.29 12.50
C ILE A 149 -1.84 -38.26 11.39
N LEU A 150 -2.75 -37.83 10.51
CA LEU A 150 -3.02 -38.48 9.24
C LEU A 150 -1.97 -38.05 8.21
N LEU A 151 -1.32 -38.98 7.58
CA LEU A 151 -0.40 -38.79 6.45
C LEU A 151 -1.00 -39.40 5.20
N ILE A 152 -0.97 -38.68 4.05
CA ILE A 152 -1.42 -39.18 2.75
C ILE A 152 -0.43 -38.73 1.68
N SER A 153 -0.05 -39.68 0.79
CA SER A 153 0.79 -39.41 -0.39
C SER A 153 0.50 -40.41 -1.50
N ASP A 154 0.84 -40.07 -2.73
CA ASP A 154 0.92 -41.02 -3.85
C ASP A 154 2.26 -41.79 -3.87
N ASP A 155 3.21 -41.39 -3.03
CA ASP A 155 4.50 -42.08 -2.83
C ASP A 155 4.56 -42.79 -1.48
N LYS A 156 4.64 -44.12 -1.51
CA LYS A 156 4.73 -44.96 -0.31
C LYS A 156 5.97 -44.68 0.53
N SER A 157 7.09 -44.44 -0.15
CA SER A 157 8.36 -44.17 0.51
C SER A 157 8.35 -42.86 1.30
N LEU A 158 7.60 -41.86 0.79
CA LEU A 158 7.44 -40.58 1.48
C LEU A 158 6.65 -40.73 2.79
N VAL A 159 5.56 -41.51 2.76
CA VAL A 159 4.79 -41.83 3.99
C VAL A 159 5.65 -42.60 5.00
N GLU A 160 6.41 -43.60 4.55
CA GLU A 160 7.30 -44.38 5.43
C GLU A 160 8.38 -43.51 6.08
N LYS A 161 9.04 -42.62 5.32
CA LYS A 161 10.03 -41.67 5.84
C LYS A 161 9.40 -40.68 6.83
N SER A 162 8.19 -40.25 6.58
CA SER A 162 7.46 -39.33 7.47
C SER A 162 7.11 -39.97 8.82
N ILE A 163 6.76 -41.26 8.83
CA ILE A 163 6.54 -42.02 10.05
C ILE A 163 7.84 -42.10 10.89
N ILE A 164 8.96 -42.34 10.22
CA ILE A 164 10.28 -42.36 10.90
C ILE A 164 10.61 -40.98 11.45
N GLN A 165 10.35 -39.93 10.69
CA GLN A 165 10.65 -38.57 11.12
C GLN A 165 9.80 -38.15 12.33
N LEU A 166 8.54 -38.48 12.37
CA LEU A 166 7.67 -38.24 13.54
C LEU A 166 8.18 -38.89 14.82
N SER A 167 8.88 -40.04 14.69
CA SER A 167 9.47 -40.75 15.85
C SER A 167 10.62 -40.00 16.49
N SER A 168 11.19 -38.99 15.81
CA SER A 168 12.27 -38.15 16.34
C SER A 168 11.77 -37.04 17.29
N GLU A 169 10.47 -36.77 17.32
CA GLU A 169 9.81 -35.68 18.06
C GLU A 169 10.40 -34.28 17.79
N THR A 170 11.20 -34.12 16.73
CA THR A 170 11.82 -32.86 16.33
C THR A 170 11.45 -32.51 14.90
N SER A 171 11.14 -31.24 14.64
CA SER A 171 10.88 -30.75 13.29
C SER A 171 12.19 -30.37 12.60
N LEU A 172 12.37 -30.79 11.36
CA LEU A 172 13.49 -30.29 10.53
C LEU A 172 13.36 -28.79 10.27
N MET A 173 12.12 -28.26 10.28
CA MET A 173 11.83 -26.86 10.10
C MET A 173 12.32 -25.99 11.25
N ASP A 174 12.55 -26.56 12.45
CA ASP A 174 13.11 -25.83 13.59
C ASP A 174 14.54 -25.34 13.32
N LYS A 175 15.26 -26.01 12.41
CA LYS A 175 16.61 -25.65 11.98
C LYS A 175 16.62 -24.64 10.83
N GLU A 176 15.48 -24.41 10.19
CA GLU A 176 15.28 -23.45 9.12
C GLU A 176 14.98 -22.06 9.71
N GLU A 177 16.02 -21.32 10.11
CA GLU A 177 15.87 -20.04 10.82
C GLU A 177 15.00 -19.05 10.04
N GLY A 178 15.22 -18.89 8.76
CA GLY A 178 14.44 -18.02 7.88
C GLY A 178 12.96 -18.43 7.81
N PHE A 179 12.68 -19.73 7.73
CA PHE A 179 11.32 -20.23 7.74
C PHE A 179 10.56 -19.86 9.03
N ASN A 180 11.19 -20.00 10.19
CA ASN A 180 10.55 -19.69 11.47
C ASN A 180 10.19 -18.22 11.59
N LYS A 181 11.03 -17.30 11.10
CA LYS A 181 10.71 -15.88 11.05
C LYS A 181 9.47 -15.61 10.20
N ILE A 182 9.40 -16.23 9.02
CA ILE A 182 8.29 -16.06 8.07
C ILE A 182 7.00 -16.72 8.58
N LYS A 183 7.09 -17.92 9.16
CA LYS A 183 5.95 -18.61 9.78
C LYS A 183 5.30 -17.77 10.88
N ASN A 184 6.12 -17.11 11.72
CA ASN A 184 5.65 -16.24 12.80
C ASN A 184 5.04 -14.91 12.30
N SER A 185 5.30 -14.50 11.06
CA SER A 185 4.70 -13.32 10.43
C SER A 185 3.39 -13.63 9.72
N ALA A 186 3.04 -14.90 9.53
CA ALA A 186 1.82 -15.32 8.85
C ALA A 186 0.56 -14.95 9.66
N GLY A 187 -0.52 -14.57 8.97
CA GLY A 187 -1.77 -14.17 9.58
C GLY A 187 -2.56 -15.36 10.13
N ASP A 188 -2.81 -15.39 11.43
CA ASP A 188 -3.63 -16.42 12.08
C ASP A 188 -5.08 -16.49 11.56
N GLY A 189 -5.57 -15.42 10.96
CA GLY A 189 -6.93 -15.32 10.40
C GLY A 189 -7.02 -15.62 8.89
N ALA A 190 -5.91 -15.87 8.22
CA ALA A 190 -5.90 -16.19 6.80
C ALA A 190 -6.57 -17.55 6.51
N LEU A 191 -7.31 -17.66 5.41
CA LEU A 191 -7.86 -18.93 4.96
C LEU A 191 -6.75 -19.94 4.66
N VAL A 192 -5.67 -19.44 4.08
CA VAL A 192 -4.51 -20.22 3.66
C VAL A 192 -3.23 -19.41 3.91
N ASN A 193 -2.24 -20.04 4.54
CA ASN A 193 -0.87 -19.56 4.56
C ASN A 193 -0.04 -20.41 3.59
N TRP A 194 0.69 -19.76 2.70
CA TRP A 194 1.54 -20.42 1.72
C TRP A 194 3.00 -20.02 1.92
N PHE A 195 3.83 -20.98 2.31
CA PHE A 195 5.27 -20.79 2.53
C PHE A 195 6.03 -21.41 1.35
N VAL A 196 6.96 -20.65 0.79
CA VAL A 196 7.70 -21.02 -0.42
C VAL A 196 9.20 -20.80 -0.20
N ASN A 197 9.98 -21.85 -0.47
CA ASN A 197 11.43 -21.71 -0.60
C ASN A 197 11.76 -21.30 -2.02
N ILE A 198 11.97 -20.01 -2.26
CA ILE A 198 12.18 -19.43 -3.60
C ILE A 198 13.42 -20.00 -4.28
N GLN A 199 14.50 -20.23 -3.53
CA GLN A 199 15.74 -20.80 -4.09
C GLN A 199 15.52 -22.19 -4.73
N SER A 200 14.60 -22.99 -4.17
CA SER A 200 14.24 -24.30 -4.72
C SER A 200 13.49 -24.22 -6.07
N PHE A 201 12.91 -23.08 -6.43
CA PHE A 201 12.23 -22.85 -7.71
C PHE A 201 13.12 -22.21 -8.77
N GLN A 202 14.33 -21.81 -8.44
CA GLN A 202 15.23 -21.08 -9.32
C GLN A 202 15.43 -21.78 -10.68
N ASN A 203 15.72 -23.08 -10.67
CA ASN A 203 15.89 -23.86 -11.91
C ASN A 203 14.61 -23.90 -12.75
N THR A 204 13.47 -24.05 -12.12
CA THR A 204 12.17 -24.08 -12.82
C THR A 204 11.84 -22.73 -13.47
N ILE A 205 12.17 -21.63 -12.81
CA ILE A 205 12.00 -20.28 -13.37
C ILE A 205 12.92 -20.11 -14.58
N ASN A 206 14.20 -20.45 -14.46
CA ASN A 206 15.16 -20.32 -15.56
C ASN A 206 14.80 -21.18 -16.78
N GLU A 207 14.29 -22.41 -16.56
CA GLU A 207 13.86 -23.31 -17.63
C GLU A 207 12.55 -22.84 -18.31
N SER A 208 11.72 -22.06 -17.62
CA SER A 208 10.39 -21.65 -18.09
C SER A 208 10.39 -20.30 -18.82
N PHE A 209 11.21 -19.37 -18.40
CA PHE A 209 11.27 -18.01 -18.94
C PHE A 209 12.52 -17.80 -19.81
N LYS A 210 12.35 -17.03 -20.90
CA LYS A 210 13.48 -16.55 -21.69
C LYS A 210 14.10 -15.33 -21.02
N GLU A 211 15.35 -15.02 -21.31
CA GLU A 211 16.10 -13.89 -20.74
C GLU A 211 15.47 -12.50 -21.01
N ILE A 212 14.49 -12.43 -21.89
CA ILE A 212 13.85 -11.18 -22.34
C ILE A 212 13.26 -10.33 -21.21
N PHE A 213 12.89 -10.94 -20.08
CA PHE A 213 12.40 -10.21 -18.92
C PHE A 213 13.52 -9.69 -18.01
N ASN A 214 14.77 -10.07 -18.28
CA ASN A 214 15.91 -9.74 -17.45
C ASN A 214 15.64 -10.03 -15.96
N LEU A 215 15.25 -11.27 -15.67
CA LEU A 215 14.81 -11.75 -14.36
C LEU A 215 15.96 -12.24 -13.46
N HIS A 216 17.19 -11.82 -13.73
CA HIS A 216 18.35 -12.21 -12.90
C HIS A 216 18.13 -11.92 -11.41
N ASP A 217 17.38 -10.87 -11.13
CA ASP A 217 17.03 -10.47 -9.77
C ASP A 217 16.12 -11.48 -9.06
N ILE A 218 15.25 -12.16 -9.81
CA ILE A 218 14.28 -13.13 -9.24
C ILE A 218 14.98 -14.44 -8.86
N ASN A 219 16.08 -14.79 -9.49
CA ASN A 219 16.82 -16.02 -9.19
C ASN A 219 17.39 -16.04 -7.77
N HIS A 220 17.64 -14.87 -7.20
CA HIS A 220 18.14 -14.70 -5.84
C HIS A 220 17.25 -13.77 -5.03
N TYR A 221 15.96 -13.80 -5.28
CA TYR A 221 14.99 -12.84 -4.73
C TYR A 221 14.96 -12.84 -3.20
N ALA A 222 14.73 -14.01 -2.61
CA ALA A 222 14.73 -14.29 -1.18
C ALA A 222 14.86 -15.80 -0.95
N ARG A 223 15.16 -16.24 0.27
CA ARG A 223 15.21 -17.68 0.59
C ARG A 223 13.80 -18.21 0.87
N TRP A 224 13.12 -17.67 1.86
CA TRP A 224 11.77 -18.05 2.23
C TRP A 224 10.80 -16.88 2.09
N CYS A 225 9.63 -17.18 1.52
CA CYS A 225 8.48 -16.28 1.51
C CYS A 225 7.29 -16.95 2.19
N GLY A 226 6.52 -16.19 2.95
CA GLY A 226 5.28 -16.63 3.57
C GLY A 226 4.15 -15.69 3.18
N PHE A 227 3.05 -16.26 2.67
CA PHE A 227 1.96 -15.53 2.07
C PHE A 227 0.62 -15.93 2.66
N ASP A 228 -0.25 -14.95 2.86
CA ASP A 228 -1.66 -15.12 3.14
C ASP A 228 -2.45 -14.98 1.83
N LEU A 229 -3.24 -16.00 1.50
CA LEU A 229 -4.04 -16.03 0.28
C LEU A 229 -5.42 -15.43 0.54
N GLU A 230 -5.81 -14.45 -0.25
CA GLU A 230 -7.12 -13.81 -0.20
C GLU A 230 -7.84 -13.99 -1.55
N VAL A 231 -9.02 -14.64 -1.50
CA VAL A 231 -9.88 -14.91 -2.66
C VAL A 231 -10.94 -13.82 -2.72
N LEU A 232 -10.80 -12.87 -3.64
CA LEU A 232 -11.78 -11.82 -3.90
C LEU A 232 -12.64 -12.17 -5.12
N GLU A 233 -13.69 -11.41 -5.36
CA GLU A 233 -14.65 -11.66 -6.43
C GLU A 233 -14.01 -11.69 -7.82
N ASP A 234 -13.14 -10.72 -8.10
CA ASP A 234 -12.51 -10.48 -9.41
C ASP A 234 -10.99 -10.61 -9.40
N LYS A 235 -10.39 -10.99 -8.30
CA LYS A 235 -8.93 -11.11 -8.17
C LYS A 235 -8.49 -12.07 -7.08
N LEU A 236 -7.36 -12.68 -7.32
CA LEU A 236 -6.61 -13.43 -6.34
C LEU A 236 -5.51 -12.51 -5.78
N VAL A 237 -5.55 -12.24 -4.48
CA VAL A 237 -4.58 -11.38 -3.80
C VAL A 237 -3.73 -12.23 -2.86
N VAL A 238 -2.44 -11.95 -2.84
CA VAL A 238 -1.47 -12.65 -2.02
C VAL A 238 -0.61 -11.62 -1.31
N ASN A 239 -0.65 -11.66 0.02
CA ASN A 239 0.06 -10.72 0.88
C ASN A 239 0.98 -11.49 1.82
N GLY A 240 2.15 -10.95 2.13
CA GLY A 240 3.01 -11.61 3.09
C GLY A 240 4.38 -11.02 3.21
N PHE A 241 5.33 -11.83 3.67
CA PHE A 241 6.69 -11.38 3.89
C PHE A 241 7.69 -12.32 3.21
N ALA A 242 8.75 -11.73 2.68
CA ALA A 242 9.96 -12.43 2.33
C ALA A 242 11.00 -12.24 3.43
N GLU A 243 11.78 -13.26 3.71
CA GLU A 243 12.93 -13.13 4.60
C GLU A 243 13.93 -12.17 3.96
N GLY A 244 14.08 -11.00 4.56
CA GLY A 244 15.05 -10.01 4.16
C GLY A 244 16.21 -10.03 5.13
N GLY A 245 17.32 -10.63 4.80
CA GLY A 245 18.44 -10.61 5.72
C GLY A 245 19.66 -11.43 5.32
N GLY A 246 19.55 -12.23 4.28
CA GLY A 246 20.70 -12.81 3.65
C GLY A 246 21.40 -11.76 2.77
N GLU A 247 22.65 -11.42 3.05
CA GLU A 247 23.47 -10.57 2.14
C GLU A 247 23.53 -11.15 0.71
N GLN A 248 22.97 -12.35 0.50
CA GLN A 248 22.91 -13.06 -0.76
C GLN A 248 21.57 -12.88 -1.50
N ASP A 249 20.58 -12.24 -0.87
CA ASP A 249 19.24 -12.09 -1.43
C ASP A 249 19.06 -10.73 -2.11
N PHE A 250 18.44 -10.71 -3.29
CA PHE A 250 18.23 -9.48 -4.06
C PHE A 250 17.43 -8.43 -3.30
N LEU A 251 16.42 -8.85 -2.53
CA LEU A 251 15.62 -7.90 -1.74
C LEU A 251 16.45 -7.10 -0.73
N ASN A 252 17.60 -7.62 -0.32
CA ASN A 252 18.49 -6.91 0.60
C ASN A 252 19.10 -5.64 0.02
N VAL A 253 19.14 -5.47 -1.31
CA VAL A 253 19.61 -4.22 -1.95
C VAL A 253 18.72 -3.01 -1.60
N PHE A 254 17.51 -3.27 -1.12
CA PHE A 254 16.57 -2.23 -0.66
C PHE A 254 16.56 -2.04 0.86
N SER A 255 17.38 -2.77 1.63
CA SER A 255 17.29 -2.81 3.10
C SER A 255 17.36 -1.44 3.78
N ASN A 256 18.12 -0.50 3.21
CA ASN A 256 18.29 0.85 3.72
C ASN A 256 17.58 1.90 2.84
N GLN A 257 16.74 1.48 1.89
CA GLN A 257 16.04 2.39 0.99
C GLN A 257 14.66 2.75 1.54
N GLU A 258 14.36 4.05 1.58
CA GLU A 258 13.00 4.50 1.78
C GLU A 258 12.21 4.37 0.47
N TYR A 259 10.91 4.14 0.58
CA TYR A 259 10.01 3.94 -0.54
C TYR A 259 9.37 5.26 -1.01
N THR A 260 8.99 5.32 -2.28
CA THR A 260 8.25 6.45 -2.87
C THR A 260 7.05 5.97 -3.69
N LEU A 261 6.17 6.92 -4.04
CA LEU A 261 5.08 6.67 -4.98
C LEU A 261 5.63 6.46 -6.39
N ASN A 262 5.03 5.53 -7.15
CA ASN A 262 5.31 5.40 -8.57
C ASN A 262 4.63 6.52 -9.37
N THR A 263 5.39 7.55 -9.75
CA THR A 263 4.92 8.66 -10.59
C THR A 263 5.28 8.52 -12.06
N LEU A 264 6.14 7.55 -12.40
CA LEU A 264 6.69 7.38 -13.74
C LEU A 264 5.66 6.83 -14.75
N THR A 265 4.62 6.14 -14.29
CA THR A 265 3.51 5.65 -15.11
C THR A 265 2.78 6.76 -15.88
N SER A 266 2.88 8.00 -15.41
CA SER A 266 2.37 9.19 -16.10
C SER A 266 3.13 9.54 -17.38
N ARG A 267 4.27 8.90 -17.64
CA ARG A 267 5.09 9.11 -18.86
C ARG A 267 5.28 7.83 -19.67
N MET A 268 5.05 6.65 -19.08
CA MET A 268 5.10 5.38 -19.81
C MET A 268 4.04 5.35 -20.90
N PRO A 269 4.35 4.84 -22.11
CA PRO A 269 3.36 4.71 -23.18
C PRO A 269 2.12 3.89 -22.78
N TYR A 270 0.96 4.23 -23.33
CA TYR A 270 -0.32 3.55 -23.08
C TYR A 270 -0.27 2.03 -23.33
N ASN A 271 0.49 1.60 -24.34
CA ASN A 271 0.66 0.20 -24.73
C ASN A 271 1.81 -0.52 -24.01
N THR A 272 2.32 0.02 -22.91
CA THR A 272 3.31 -0.67 -22.06
C THR A 272 2.68 -1.95 -21.52
N TYR A 273 3.30 -3.11 -21.83
CA TYR A 273 2.81 -4.40 -21.37
C TYR A 273 3.59 -4.97 -20.19
N PHE A 274 4.76 -4.41 -19.92
CA PHE A 274 5.62 -4.78 -18.81
C PHE A 274 6.38 -3.56 -18.29
N PHE A 275 6.49 -3.41 -16.99
CA PHE A 275 7.46 -2.52 -16.38
C PHE A 275 7.98 -3.05 -15.03
N LYS A 276 9.21 -2.66 -14.71
CA LYS A 276 9.81 -2.69 -13.37
C LYS A 276 10.04 -1.26 -12.91
N HIS A 277 9.65 -0.95 -11.68
CA HIS A 277 9.87 0.35 -11.06
C HIS A 277 10.57 0.17 -9.72
N TYR A 278 11.62 0.96 -9.49
CA TYR A 278 12.39 1.01 -8.25
C TYR A 278 12.25 2.39 -7.63
N ALA A 279 11.97 2.40 -6.32
CA ALA A 279 12.01 3.58 -5.48
C ALA A 279 13.24 3.51 -4.58
N LEU A 280 14.13 4.51 -4.71
CA LEU A 280 15.44 4.56 -4.07
C LEU A 280 15.60 5.91 -3.40
N SER A 281 15.90 5.91 -2.11
CA SER A 281 16.18 7.15 -1.36
C SER A 281 17.63 7.57 -1.43
N ASP A 282 18.53 6.61 -1.58
CA ASP A 282 19.98 6.81 -1.64
C ASP A 282 20.60 5.95 -2.74
N VAL A 283 21.07 6.61 -3.79
CA VAL A 283 21.68 5.95 -4.95
C VAL A 283 23.03 5.32 -4.61
N ASP A 284 23.82 5.93 -3.72
CA ASP A 284 25.12 5.42 -3.33
C ASP A 284 24.99 4.12 -2.53
N GLU A 285 24.13 4.14 -1.52
CA GLU A 285 23.84 2.96 -0.69
C GLU A 285 23.28 1.82 -1.54
N TYR A 286 22.34 2.14 -2.44
CA TYR A 286 21.79 1.16 -3.37
C TYR A 286 22.86 0.59 -4.30
N THR A 287 23.72 1.42 -4.90
CA THR A 287 24.78 0.97 -5.82
C THR A 287 25.75 0.05 -5.09
N GLN A 288 26.18 0.39 -3.87
CA GLN A 288 27.05 -0.46 -3.07
C GLN A 288 26.40 -1.81 -2.75
N ALA A 289 25.09 -1.82 -2.43
CA ALA A 289 24.37 -3.05 -2.17
C ALA A 289 24.22 -3.92 -3.43
N VAL A 290 23.95 -3.33 -4.60
CA VAL A 290 23.91 -4.03 -5.89
C VAL A 290 25.28 -4.58 -6.28
N ASP A 291 26.35 -3.82 -6.07
CA ASP A 291 27.71 -4.29 -6.35
C ASP A 291 28.07 -5.47 -5.44
N SER A 292 27.76 -5.39 -4.14
CA SER A 292 27.95 -6.51 -3.20
C SER A 292 27.18 -7.75 -3.62
N PHE A 293 25.91 -7.60 -3.96
CA PHE A 293 25.04 -8.67 -4.47
C PHE A 293 25.60 -9.29 -5.76
N SER A 294 25.96 -8.44 -6.73
CA SER A 294 26.47 -8.87 -8.04
C SER A 294 27.81 -9.62 -7.92
N ASN A 295 28.71 -9.16 -7.05
CA ASN A 295 30.00 -9.81 -6.79
C ASN A 295 29.82 -11.21 -6.17
N LYS A 296 28.87 -11.39 -5.27
CA LYS A 296 28.58 -12.68 -4.63
C LYS A 296 28.01 -13.71 -5.59
N HIS A 297 27.25 -13.26 -6.60
CA HIS A 297 26.59 -14.15 -7.57
C HIS A 297 27.32 -14.24 -8.92
N GLU A 298 28.58 -13.77 -9.00
CA GLU A 298 29.37 -13.73 -10.22
C GLU A 298 28.66 -13.01 -11.40
N LEU A 299 27.70 -12.13 -11.10
CA LEU A 299 26.98 -11.34 -12.08
C LEU A 299 27.75 -10.07 -12.48
N GLY A 300 28.89 -9.86 -11.89
CA GLY A 300 29.42 -8.55 -11.51
C GLY A 300 30.47 -8.02 -12.35
N TYR A 301 30.82 -7.95 -13.47
CA TYR A 301 31.82 -7.05 -14.08
C TYR A 301 31.25 -5.85 -14.86
N TYR A 302 29.93 -5.79 -14.98
CA TYR A 302 29.29 -4.83 -15.88
C TYR A 302 29.34 -3.38 -15.36
N ALA A 303 29.13 -3.17 -14.05
CA ALA A 303 28.99 -1.82 -13.49
C ALA A 303 30.32 -1.04 -13.48
N TYR A 304 31.37 -1.61 -12.91
CA TYR A 304 32.63 -0.85 -12.70
C TYR A 304 33.36 -0.54 -13.99
N GLY A 305 33.52 -1.53 -14.89
CA GLY A 305 34.18 -1.33 -16.17
C GLY A 305 33.47 -0.31 -17.06
N ASN A 306 32.15 -0.32 -17.05
CA ASN A 306 31.32 0.63 -17.77
C ASN A 306 31.36 2.05 -17.17
N LEU A 307 31.38 2.18 -15.85
CA LEU A 307 31.54 3.50 -15.19
C LEU A 307 32.81 4.20 -15.65
N VAL A 308 33.96 3.49 -15.63
CA VAL A 308 35.24 4.03 -16.05
C VAL A 308 35.22 4.41 -17.54
N SER A 309 34.65 3.57 -18.40
CA SER A 309 34.54 3.86 -19.83
C SER A 309 33.65 5.06 -20.13
N LEU A 310 32.51 5.15 -19.45
CA LEU A 310 31.56 6.27 -19.59
C LEU A 310 32.16 7.56 -19.04
N GLU A 311 32.89 7.51 -17.92
CA GLU A 311 33.60 8.65 -17.38
C GLU A 311 34.70 9.15 -18.35
N THR A 312 35.44 8.23 -18.99
CA THR A 312 36.44 8.57 -20.02
C THR A 312 35.78 9.21 -21.23
N ASN A 313 34.62 8.70 -21.67
CA ASN A 313 33.95 9.18 -22.89
C ASN A 313 33.11 10.42 -22.71
N THR A 314 32.60 10.68 -21.50
CA THR A 314 31.70 11.79 -21.18
C THR A 314 32.34 12.89 -20.33
N GLY A 315 33.56 12.66 -19.77
CA GLY A 315 34.20 13.54 -18.80
C GLY A 315 33.48 13.61 -17.45
N GLU A 316 32.47 12.76 -17.22
CA GLU A 316 31.68 12.75 -15.99
C GLU A 316 31.30 11.32 -15.60
N ASN A 317 31.45 11.00 -14.32
CA ASN A 317 31.01 9.74 -13.77
C ASN A 317 29.46 9.68 -13.71
N PRO A 318 28.79 8.70 -14.34
CA PRO A 318 27.33 8.58 -14.31
C PRO A 318 26.75 8.52 -12.89
N LEU A 319 27.45 7.91 -11.94
CA LEU A 319 27.03 7.86 -10.54
C LEU A 319 26.93 9.28 -9.94
N LEU A 320 27.92 10.16 -10.22
CA LEU A 320 27.87 11.56 -9.77
C LEU A 320 26.72 12.32 -10.41
N PHE A 321 26.44 12.09 -11.72
CA PHE A 321 25.29 12.67 -12.39
C PHE A 321 23.99 12.27 -11.70
N PHE A 322 23.73 10.98 -11.50
CA PHE A 322 22.48 10.54 -10.87
C PHE A 322 22.37 10.96 -9.41
N ARG A 323 23.44 10.97 -8.64
CA ARG A 323 23.47 11.50 -7.27
C ARG A 323 22.99 12.95 -7.17
N GLN A 324 23.36 13.79 -8.15
CA GLN A 324 22.97 15.21 -8.16
C GLN A 324 21.52 15.42 -8.60
N PHE A 325 21.02 14.64 -9.53
CA PHE A 325 19.75 14.93 -10.21
C PHE A 325 18.65 13.91 -9.98
N PHE A 326 18.95 12.76 -9.40
CA PHE A 326 18.00 11.68 -9.15
C PHE A 326 17.00 12.06 -8.06
N ASP A 327 15.68 11.91 -8.35
CA ASP A 327 14.57 12.18 -7.42
C ASP A 327 13.81 10.89 -7.08
N GLY A 328 14.55 9.86 -6.65
CA GLY A 328 14.00 8.69 -5.97
C GLY A 328 13.27 7.65 -6.83
N GLU A 329 13.14 7.83 -8.15
CA GLU A 329 12.41 6.86 -8.98
C GLU A 329 13.15 6.53 -10.30
N ILE A 330 13.25 5.23 -10.60
CA ILE A 330 13.67 4.72 -11.91
C ILE A 330 12.75 3.59 -12.33
N ALA A 331 12.43 3.51 -13.62
CA ALA A 331 11.66 2.42 -14.18
C ALA A 331 12.22 1.97 -15.54
N TYR A 332 12.21 0.65 -15.76
CA TYR A 332 12.37 0.01 -17.05
C TYR A 332 11.00 -0.46 -17.53
N GLY A 333 10.69 -0.22 -18.80
CA GLY A 333 9.42 -0.63 -19.39
C GLY A 333 9.58 -1.19 -20.80
N ARG A 334 8.58 -1.97 -21.23
CA ARG A 334 8.50 -2.56 -22.58
C ARG A 334 7.15 -2.31 -23.22
N THR A 335 7.22 -1.97 -24.50
CA THR A 335 6.06 -1.86 -25.40
C THR A 335 6.21 -2.90 -26.53
N PRO A 336 5.17 -3.15 -27.37
CA PRO A 336 5.29 -4.00 -28.55
C PRO A 336 6.40 -3.61 -29.52
N ILE A 337 6.93 -2.40 -29.40
CA ILE A 337 7.91 -1.85 -30.36
C ILE A 337 9.33 -1.93 -29.80
N ASN A 338 9.51 -1.38 -28.59
CA ASN A 338 10.81 -1.24 -27.96
C ASN A 338 10.71 -1.15 -26.45
N GLU A 339 11.86 -1.20 -25.82
CA GLU A 339 12.05 -0.98 -24.38
C GLU A 339 12.51 0.46 -24.09
N PHE A 340 12.37 0.88 -22.84
CA PHE A 340 12.75 2.22 -22.40
C PHE A 340 13.11 2.23 -20.91
N VAL A 341 13.89 3.25 -20.53
CA VAL A 341 14.13 3.59 -19.12
C VAL A 341 13.65 5.01 -18.88
N ILE A 342 13.04 5.26 -17.74
CA ILE A 342 12.64 6.60 -17.27
C ILE A 342 13.18 6.81 -15.88
N VAL A 343 13.87 7.94 -15.68
CA VAL A 343 14.43 8.36 -14.39
C VAL A 343 13.81 9.68 -13.98
N LYS A 344 13.37 9.80 -12.75
CA LYS A 344 12.87 11.05 -12.20
C LYS A 344 14.02 11.95 -11.77
N LEU A 345 13.89 13.23 -12.08
CA LEU A 345 14.93 14.24 -11.82
C LEU A 345 14.42 15.33 -10.87
N PHE A 346 15.27 15.83 -9.99
CA PHE A 346 15.00 17.01 -9.17
C PHE A 346 14.79 18.26 -10.01
N SER A 347 15.66 18.47 -11.00
CA SER A 347 15.69 19.68 -11.83
C SER A 347 16.00 19.30 -13.27
N ALA A 348 14.98 19.40 -14.13
CA ALA A 348 15.16 19.21 -15.59
C ALA A 348 16.18 20.19 -16.18
N LYS A 349 16.17 21.44 -15.72
CA LYS A 349 17.03 22.51 -16.24
C LYS A 349 18.51 22.21 -15.93
N GLU A 350 18.83 21.94 -14.67
CA GLU A 350 20.21 21.68 -14.24
C GLU A 350 20.76 20.39 -14.84
N ALA A 351 19.93 19.35 -14.91
CA ALA A 351 20.31 18.09 -15.56
C ALA A 351 20.56 18.29 -17.07
N ALA A 352 19.74 19.10 -17.77
CA ALA A 352 19.98 19.43 -19.18
C ALA A 352 21.25 20.25 -19.38
N GLU A 353 21.55 21.22 -18.50
CA GLU A 353 22.78 21.99 -18.54
C GLU A 353 24.00 21.08 -18.39
N LYS A 354 23.94 20.10 -17.47
CA LYS A 354 25.02 19.13 -17.27
C LYS A 354 25.19 18.19 -18.47
N LEU A 355 24.09 17.64 -19.01
CA LEU A 355 24.14 16.79 -20.22
C LEU A 355 24.68 17.58 -21.41
N ASN A 356 24.28 18.85 -21.59
CA ASN A 356 24.85 19.72 -22.61
C ASN A 356 26.37 19.93 -22.44
N TYR A 357 26.84 20.06 -21.22
CA TYR A 357 28.29 20.14 -20.95
C TYR A 357 29.00 18.86 -21.38
N MET A 358 28.46 17.68 -21.01
CA MET A 358 29.05 16.36 -21.33
C MET A 358 29.14 16.11 -22.85
N VAL A 359 28.15 16.55 -23.66
CA VAL A 359 28.20 16.37 -25.12
C VAL A 359 28.98 17.44 -25.88
N ASN A 360 29.28 18.57 -25.24
CA ASN A 360 30.05 19.65 -25.86
C ASN A 360 31.55 19.59 -25.51
N ASP A 361 31.98 18.63 -24.69
CA ASP A 361 33.41 18.42 -24.42
C ASP A 361 34.12 17.99 -25.71
N LYS A 362 35.24 18.62 -26.04
CA LYS A 362 35.97 18.41 -27.30
C LYS A 362 36.54 16.99 -27.42
N ASP A 363 36.75 16.33 -26.32
CA ASP A 363 37.27 14.95 -26.26
C ASP A 363 36.17 13.89 -26.17
N SER A 364 34.91 14.30 -26.13
CA SER A 364 33.73 13.41 -26.05
C SER A 364 33.28 12.96 -27.44
N GLU A 365 33.02 11.67 -27.60
CA GLU A 365 32.34 11.11 -28.79
C GLU A 365 30.82 11.32 -28.76
N ALA A 366 30.30 11.95 -27.71
CA ALA A 366 28.90 12.23 -27.50
C ALA A 366 28.33 13.25 -28.49
N LYS A 367 27.05 13.15 -28.80
CA LYS A 367 26.34 14.01 -29.76
C LYS A 367 25.08 14.62 -29.15
N LEU A 368 24.85 15.90 -29.48
CA LEU A 368 23.57 16.56 -29.27
C LEU A 368 22.81 16.61 -30.59
N ILE A 369 21.65 16.00 -30.65
CA ILE A 369 20.77 15.92 -31.80
C ILE A 369 19.50 16.71 -31.49
N LYS A 370 19.15 17.67 -32.38
CA LYS A 370 17.89 18.44 -32.25
C LYS A 370 16.85 17.87 -33.19
N LYS A 371 15.72 17.37 -32.61
CA LYS A 371 14.60 16.80 -33.39
C LYS A 371 13.27 17.09 -32.71
N ASN A 372 12.30 17.59 -33.49
CA ASN A 372 10.93 17.88 -33.01
C ASN A 372 10.86 18.77 -31.75
N GLY A 373 11.77 19.72 -31.62
CA GLY A 373 11.86 20.61 -30.44
C GLY A 373 12.48 19.95 -29.20
N LEU A 374 13.00 18.74 -29.32
CA LEU A 374 13.71 18.05 -28.25
C LEU A 374 15.23 18.15 -28.44
N ASP A 375 15.93 18.31 -27.32
CA ASP A 375 17.36 18.08 -27.24
C ASP A 375 17.58 16.60 -26.89
N ILE A 376 18.26 15.87 -27.79
CA ILE A 376 18.50 14.43 -27.67
C ILE A 376 20.01 14.22 -27.52
N TYR A 377 20.37 13.57 -26.43
CA TYR A 377 21.76 13.25 -26.07
C TYR A 377 22.07 11.79 -26.44
N HIS A 378 23.24 11.55 -27.00
CA HIS A 378 23.74 10.23 -27.35
C HIS A 378 25.23 10.13 -27.04
N PHE A 379 25.63 9.21 -26.20
CA PHE A 379 27.00 9.10 -25.69
C PHE A 379 27.87 8.06 -26.42
N ASN A 380 27.42 7.52 -27.53
CA ASN A 380 28.14 6.54 -28.34
C ASN A 380 28.59 5.27 -27.55
N GLN A 381 28.05 5.08 -26.37
CA GLN A 381 28.32 3.93 -25.50
C GLN A 381 27.06 3.59 -24.69
N ASN A 382 26.73 2.31 -24.63
CA ASN A 382 25.57 1.82 -23.91
C ASN A 382 25.84 1.67 -22.41
N GLY A 383 24.78 1.68 -21.62
CA GLY A 383 24.83 1.33 -20.21
C GLY A 383 24.93 2.51 -19.25
N PHE A 384 24.56 3.72 -19.65
CA PHE A 384 24.55 4.89 -18.77
C PHE A 384 23.68 4.67 -17.53
N ALA A 385 22.42 4.24 -17.70
CA ALA A 385 21.55 3.92 -16.58
C ALA A 385 21.96 2.59 -15.89
N ALA A 386 22.36 1.59 -16.67
CA ALA A 386 22.75 0.27 -16.15
C ALA A 386 23.98 0.32 -15.25
N SER A 387 24.92 1.22 -15.51
CA SER A 387 26.14 1.36 -14.71
C SER A 387 25.90 1.91 -13.29
N VAL A 388 24.76 2.55 -13.07
CA VAL A 388 24.37 3.06 -11.73
C VAL A 388 23.34 2.16 -11.08
N PHE A 389 22.32 1.75 -11.83
CA PHE A 389 21.13 1.08 -11.26
C PHE A 389 21.13 -0.44 -11.47
N GLY A 390 22.12 -0.97 -12.19
CA GLY A 390 22.27 -2.39 -12.44
C GLY A 390 21.86 -2.82 -13.86
N LYS A 391 22.31 -4.02 -14.26
CA LYS A 391 22.16 -4.58 -15.61
C LYS A 391 20.72 -4.63 -16.12
N GLN A 392 19.76 -4.68 -15.23
CA GLN A 392 18.31 -4.71 -15.55
C GLN A 392 17.79 -3.41 -16.18
N PHE A 393 18.61 -2.35 -16.23
CA PHE A 393 18.30 -1.07 -16.90
C PHE A 393 19.12 -0.86 -18.18
N LEU A 394 19.80 -1.91 -18.66
CA LEU A 394 20.57 -1.86 -19.90
C LEU A 394 19.67 -1.86 -21.11
N LEU A 395 19.93 -0.96 -22.07
CA LEU A 395 19.34 -0.93 -23.40
C LEU A 395 20.39 -1.24 -24.47
N GLU A 396 19.95 -1.71 -25.65
CA GLU A 396 20.87 -1.99 -26.78
C GLU A 396 21.59 -0.75 -27.31
N ASP A 397 20.92 0.41 -27.26
CA ASP A 397 21.45 1.73 -27.53
C ASP A 397 20.74 2.75 -26.63
N GLU A 398 21.32 3.94 -26.42
CA GLU A 398 20.80 4.90 -25.47
C GLU A 398 20.76 6.32 -26.03
N TYR A 399 19.59 6.70 -26.57
CA TYR A 399 19.24 8.08 -26.85
C TYR A 399 18.46 8.63 -25.67
N MET A 400 18.80 9.83 -25.20
CA MET A 400 18.22 10.41 -23.98
C MET A 400 17.60 11.76 -24.26
N THR A 401 16.49 12.10 -23.61
CA THR A 401 15.90 13.43 -23.59
C THR A 401 15.24 13.71 -22.24
N ILE A 402 15.06 14.97 -21.92
CA ILE A 402 14.41 15.39 -20.67
C ILE A 402 13.05 16.01 -20.98
N VAL A 403 11.98 15.46 -20.35
CA VAL A 403 10.61 15.96 -20.41
C VAL A 403 9.96 15.91 -19.02
N ASP A 404 9.36 17.01 -18.57
CA ASP A 404 8.62 17.10 -17.30
C ASP A 404 9.39 16.56 -16.08
N ASN A 405 10.63 16.98 -15.88
CA ASN A 405 11.55 16.49 -14.84
C ASN A 405 11.78 14.97 -14.90
N LYS A 406 11.75 14.39 -16.08
CA LYS A 406 12.07 12.98 -16.29
C LYS A 406 13.09 12.85 -17.43
N LEU A 407 14.17 12.11 -17.17
CA LEU A 407 15.09 11.65 -18.19
C LEU A 407 14.50 10.39 -18.80
N ILE A 408 14.23 10.42 -20.10
CA ILE A 408 13.74 9.30 -20.89
C ILE A 408 14.90 8.76 -21.70
N ILE A 409 15.13 7.46 -21.67
CA ILE A 409 16.19 6.75 -22.38
C ILE A 409 15.50 5.69 -23.24
N ALA A 410 15.86 5.63 -24.54
CA ALA A 410 15.29 4.68 -25.48
C ALA A 410 16.30 4.28 -26.57
N PRO A 411 16.19 3.07 -27.16
CA PRO A 411 17.20 2.55 -28.08
C PRO A 411 17.16 3.21 -29.47
N THR A 412 16.14 4.01 -29.78
CA THR A 412 16.05 4.73 -31.06
C THR A 412 15.46 6.12 -30.87
N ILE A 413 15.92 7.06 -31.70
CA ILE A 413 15.42 8.46 -31.69
C ILE A 413 13.91 8.53 -31.96
N ASN A 414 13.40 7.72 -32.88
CA ASN A 414 11.98 7.72 -33.22
C ASN A 414 11.13 7.24 -32.03
N PHE A 415 11.56 6.19 -31.35
CA PHE A 415 10.85 5.69 -30.18
C PHE A 415 10.98 6.65 -28.97
N LEU A 416 12.16 7.26 -28.77
CA LEU A 416 12.36 8.31 -27.80
C LEU A 416 11.39 9.49 -28.00
N THR A 417 11.30 9.97 -29.25
CA THR A 417 10.39 11.07 -29.64
C THR A 417 8.92 10.66 -29.41
N TYR A 418 8.58 9.42 -29.73
CA TYR A 418 7.25 8.86 -29.48
C TYR A 418 6.89 8.92 -27.99
N ILE A 419 7.76 8.49 -27.07
CA ILE A 419 7.52 8.57 -25.64
C ILE A 419 7.43 10.03 -25.18
N ALA A 420 8.36 10.87 -25.60
CA ALA A 420 8.47 12.27 -25.21
C ALA A 420 7.23 13.10 -25.61
N SER A 421 6.61 12.79 -26.75
CA SER A 421 5.44 13.50 -27.30
C SER A 421 4.10 13.10 -26.67
N ARG A 422 4.06 12.05 -25.82
CA ARG A 422 2.78 11.55 -25.27
C ARG A 422 2.12 12.54 -24.32
N ASN A 423 0.82 12.69 -24.51
CA ASN A 423 -0.01 13.47 -23.59
C ASN A 423 -0.23 12.66 -22.30
N ALA A 424 0.22 13.18 -21.17
CA ALA A 424 0.14 12.51 -19.87
C ALA A 424 -1.30 12.14 -19.47
N ASN A 425 -2.29 12.90 -19.90
CA ASN A 425 -3.68 12.71 -19.51
C ASN A 425 -4.46 11.71 -20.37
N THR A 426 -3.96 11.32 -21.56
CA THR A 426 -4.72 10.50 -22.50
C THR A 426 -3.93 9.38 -23.16
N GLN A 427 -2.59 9.47 -23.21
CA GLN A 427 -1.76 8.59 -24.05
C GLN A 427 -0.70 7.84 -23.25
N THR A 428 -0.83 7.77 -21.96
CA THR A 428 0.12 7.08 -21.06
C THR A 428 -0.52 5.91 -20.34
N LEU A 429 0.31 5.06 -19.76
CA LEU A 429 -0.10 3.84 -19.07
C LEU A 429 -1.11 4.11 -17.94
N GLN A 430 -0.97 5.21 -17.19
CA GLN A 430 -1.95 5.58 -16.15
C GLN A 430 -3.38 5.77 -16.70
N CYS A 431 -3.55 5.97 -18.01
CA CYS A 431 -4.85 6.11 -18.66
C CYS A 431 -5.35 4.78 -19.23
N ALA A 432 -4.50 3.76 -19.33
CA ALA A 432 -4.87 2.44 -19.81
C ALA A 432 -5.81 1.76 -18.81
N PRO A 433 -6.99 1.28 -19.23
CA PRO A 433 -7.99 0.74 -18.31
C PRO A 433 -7.48 -0.40 -17.42
N ASN A 434 -6.76 -1.37 -18.03
CA ASN A 434 -6.19 -2.50 -17.28
C ASN A 434 -5.25 -2.03 -16.17
N PHE A 435 -4.35 -1.10 -16.48
CA PHE A 435 -3.44 -0.57 -15.49
C PHE A 435 -4.17 0.31 -14.46
N ARG A 436 -5.13 1.10 -14.88
CA ARG A 436 -5.93 1.93 -13.97
C ARG A 436 -6.71 1.10 -12.96
N ASP A 437 -7.27 -0.03 -13.37
CA ASP A 437 -7.99 -0.95 -12.49
C ASP A 437 -7.00 -1.70 -11.57
N ALA A 438 -5.86 -2.12 -12.10
CA ALA A 438 -4.76 -2.68 -11.31
C ALA A 438 -4.18 -1.68 -10.29
N ASN A 439 -3.99 -0.42 -10.71
CA ASN A 439 -3.42 0.64 -9.86
C ASN A 439 -4.26 0.96 -8.62
N ARG A 440 -5.56 0.61 -8.62
CA ARG A 440 -6.43 0.71 -7.44
C ARG A 440 -6.11 -0.33 -6.37
N THR A 441 -5.51 -1.45 -6.76
CA THR A 441 -5.13 -2.54 -5.87
C THR A 441 -3.67 -2.43 -5.43
N LEU A 442 -2.83 -1.77 -6.23
CA LEU A 442 -1.41 -1.55 -5.91
C LEU A 442 -1.25 -0.74 -4.62
N LEU A 443 -0.24 -1.09 -3.85
CA LEU A 443 0.24 -0.28 -2.74
C LEU A 443 0.64 1.10 -3.26
N SER A 444 0.29 2.14 -2.52
CA SER A 444 0.66 3.50 -2.90
C SER A 444 2.17 3.75 -2.82
N ILE A 445 2.87 2.95 -2.04
CA ILE A 445 4.31 3.04 -1.78
C ILE A 445 4.93 1.65 -1.89
N ALA A 446 6.06 1.53 -2.56
CA ALA A 446 6.84 0.30 -2.65
C ALA A 446 8.26 0.62 -3.12
N ASN A 447 9.25 -0.18 -2.67
CA ASN A 447 10.62 -0.09 -3.19
C ASN A 447 10.73 -0.71 -4.58
N LEU A 448 9.94 -1.75 -4.83
CA LEU A 448 9.92 -2.49 -6.09
C LEU A 448 8.47 -2.70 -6.53
N SER A 449 8.20 -2.45 -7.81
CA SER A 449 6.90 -2.76 -8.42
C SER A 449 7.09 -3.39 -9.78
N PHE A 450 6.36 -4.47 -10.04
CA PHE A 450 6.23 -5.13 -11.35
C PHE A 450 4.79 -5.04 -11.84
N TYR A 451 4.66 -4.89 -13.14
CA TYR A 451 3.38 -4.94 -13.85
C TYR A 451 3.51 -5.76 -15.11
N VAL A 452 2.53 -6.60 -15.37
CA VAL A 452 2.43 -7.43 -16.59
C VAL A 452 1.01 -7.36 -17.14
N ASN A 453 0.86 -7.00 -18.41
CA ASN A 453 -0.37 -7.17 -19.17
C ASN A 453 -0.45 -8.62 -19.67
N ILE A 454 -1.26 -9.44 -19.03
CA ILE A 454 -1.32 -10.88 -19.31
C ILE A 454 -1.82 -11.18 -20.74
N PRO A 455 -2.90 -10.56 -21.24
CA PRO A 455 -3.36 -10.82 -22.61
C PRO A 455 -2.32 -10.59 -23.68
N TYR A 456 -1.44 -9.58 -23.50
CA TYR A 456 -0.34 -9.36 -24.43
C TYR A 456 0.70 -10.48 -24.38
N VAL A 457 1.15 -10.83 -23.16
CA VAL A 457 2.17 -11.85 -22.93
C VAL A 457 1.71 -13.25 -23.40
N ILE A 458 0.45 -13.62 -23.11
CA ILE A 458 -0.11 -14.90 -23.54
C ILE A 458 -0.22 -14.99 -25.06
N ARG A 459 -0.64 -13.92 -25.73
CA ARG A 459 -0.73 -13.87 -27.21
C ARG A 459 0.63 -14.05 -27.86
N ASN A 460 1.66 -13.49 -27.28
CA ASN A 460 3.05 -13.53 -27.74
C ASN A 460 3.92 -14.51 -26.94
N ALA A 461 3.34 -15.57 -26.37
CA ALA A 461 3.99 -16.48 -25.42
C ALA A 461 5.35 -17.03 -25.91
N LYS A 462 5.50 -17.26 -27.22
CA LYS A 462 6.76 -17.73 -27.82
C LYS A 462 7.94 -16.78 -27.63
N GLU A 463 7.68 -15.49 -27.43
CA GLU A 463 8.74 -14.49 -27.21
C GLU A 463 9.25 -14.55 -25.76
N PHE A 464 8.39 -14.96 -24.82
CA PHE A 464 8.65 -14.84 -23.38
C PHE A 464 8.99 -16.15 -22.70
N PHE A 465 8.51 -17.27 -23.23
CA PHE A 465 8.60 -18.56 -22.56
C PHE A 465 9.31 -19.62 -23.42
N SER A 466 9.81 -20.65 -22.74
CA SER A 466 10.37 -21.84 -23.41
C SER A 466 9.31 -22.52 -24.29
N GLU A 467 9.73 -23.39 -25.20
CA GLU A 467 8.80 -24.07 -26.12
C GLU A 467 7.79 -24.94 -25.37
N GLU A 468 8.25 -25.66 -24.34
CA GLU A 468 7.40 -26.52 -23.50
C GLU A 468 6.34 -25.69 -22.77
N PHE A 469 6.76 -24.60 -22.15
CA PHE A 469 5.85 -23.72 -21.42
C PHE A 469 4.87 -22.98 -22.33
N THR A 470 5.32 -22.58 -23.51
CA THR A 470 4.48 -21.97 -24.55
C THR A 470 3.39 -22.95 -25.02
N ALA A 471 3.72 -24.24 -25.18
CA ALA A 471 2.73 -25.23 -25.60
C ALA A 471 1.63 -25.41 -24.52
N GLU A 472 1.99 -25.42 -23.25
CA GLU A 472 1.04 -25.53 -22.13
C GLU A 472 0.15 -24.29 -22.02
N ILE A 473 0.71 -23.09 -22.17
CA ILE A 473 -0.04 -21.83 -22.22
C ILE A 473 -1.05 -21.85 -23.36
N LYS A 474 -0.63 -22.25 -24.57
CA LYS A 474 -1.50 -22.28 -25.75
C LYS A 474 -2.65 -23.27 -25.63
N LYS A 475 -2.43 -24.39 -24.97
CA LYS A 475 -3.49 -25.38 -24.69
C LYS A 475 -4.64 -24.75 -23.89
N ASN A 476 -4.33 -23.80 -23.01
CA ASN A 476 -5.28 -23.13 -22.12
C ASN A 476 -5.39 -21.61 -22.43
N GLU A 477 -5.10 -21.19 -23.65
CA GLU A 477 -5.00 -19.77 -24.05
C GLU A 477 -6.28 -18.99 -23.75
N ASN A 478 -7.46 -19.56 -24.04
CA ASN A 478 -8.74 -18.91 -23.80
C ASN A 478 -9.01 -18.64 -22.32
N LEU A 479 -8.50 -19.49 -21.44
CA LEU A 479 -8.59 -19.28 -20.01
C LEU A 479 -7.68 -18.15 -19.54
N TRP A 480 -6.41 -18.17 -19.98
CA TRP A 480 -5.43 -17.17 -19.54
C TRP A 480 -5.75 -15.76 -20.03
N LYS A 481 -6.46 -15.61 -21.15
CA LYS A 481 -6.92 -14.31 -21.66
C LYS A 481 -7.96 -13.63 -20.78
N ASN A 482 -8.65 -14.37 -19.92
CA ASN A 482 -9.60 -13.82 -18.96
C ASN A 482 -8.90 -13.13 -17.77
N PHE A 483 -7.60 -13.30 -17.61
CA PHE A 483 -6.81 -12.55 -16.64
C PHE A 483 -6.20 -11.32 -17.33
N SER A 484 -6.48 -10.14 -16.79
CA SER A 484 -6.05 -8.89 -17.41
C SER A 484 -4.64 -8.47 -16.98
N THR A 485 -4.29 -8.68 -15.72
CA THR A 485 -3.08 -8.08 -15.14
C THR A 485 -2.50 -8.95 -14.03
N PHE A 486 -1.17 -9.03 -14.00
CA PHE A 486 -0.40 -9.46 -12.85
C PHE A 486 0.45 -8.30 -12.33
N CYS A 487 0.44 -8.08 -11.02
CA CYS A 487 1.31 -7.11 -10.36
C CYS A 487 1.97 -7.73 -9.15
N LEU A 488 3.22 -7.32 -8.88
CA LEU A 488 3.97 -7.64 -7.67
C LEU A 488 4.61 -6.36 -7.13
N GLN A 489 4.53 -6.17 -5.82
CA GLN A 489 5.22 -5.09 -5.12
C GLN A 489 5.97 -5.62 -3.90
N ALA A 490 7.11 -5.02 -3.63
CA ALA A 490 7.90 -5.28 -2.45
C ALA A 490 8.18 -3.98 -1.70
N GLU A 491 7.96 -4.00 -0.39
CA GLU A 491 8.19 -2.88 0.52
C GLU A 491 9.09 -3.34 1.66
N ASN A 492 10.21 -2.66 1.85
CA ASN A 492 11.09 -2.95 2.97
C ASN A 492 10.47 -2.49 4.29
N THR A 493 10.60 -3.31 5.33
CA THR A 493 10.06 -3.00 6.66
C THR A 493 11.18 -2.76 7.68
N PRO A 494 10.94 -1.96 8.73
CA PRO A 494 11.97 -1.67 9.74
C PRO A 494 12.51 -2.90 10.47
N ASN A 495 11.82 -4.04 10.38
CA ASN A 495 12.19 -5.29 11.04
C ASN A 495 13.12 -6.19 10.20
N GLY A 496 13.56 -5.71 9.03
CA GLY A 496 14.46 -6.44 8.13
C GLY A 496 13.79 -7.50 7.26
N ASN A 497 12.47 -7.69 7.36
CA ASN A 497 11.69 -8.49 6.40
C ASN A 497 11.11 -7.57 5.33
N THR A 498 10.93 -8.08 4.11
CA THR A 498 10.31 -7.32 3.03
C THR A 498 8.86 -7.74 2.87
N TYR A 499 7.93 -6.80 3.02
CA TYR A 499 6.51 -7.05 2.75
C TYR A 499 6.29 -7.22 1.26
N GLN A 500 5.52 -8.24 0.90
CA GLN A 500 5.20 -8.59 -0.47
C GLN A 500 3.69 -8.46 -0.69
N HIS A 501 3.33 -7.85 -1.79
CA HIS A 501 1.95 -7.77 -2.26
C HIS A 501 1.91 -8.14 -3.73
N PHE A 502 1.19 -9.19 -4.10
CA PHE A 502 0.92 -9.45 -5.50
C PHE A 502 -0.54 -9.87 -5.71
N PHE A 503 -1.03 -9.62 -6.91
CA PHE A 503 -2.36 -10.02 -7.29
C PHE A 503 -2.44 -10.39 -8.76
N LEU A 504 -3.43 -11.22 -9.04
CA LEU A 504 -3.84 -11.64 -10.37
C LEU A 504 -5.28 -11.16 -10.59
N GLN A 505 -5.47 -10.21 -11.51
CA GLN A 505 -6.77 -9.62 -11.83
C GLN A 505 -7.50 -10.43 -12.89
N TYR A 506 -8.74 -10.83 -12.62
CA TYR A 506 -9.63 -11.51 -13.53
C TYR A 506 -10.65 -10.51 -14.12
N ASP A 507 -10.86 -10.54 -15.43
CA ASP A 507 -11.80 -9.66 -16.13
C ASP A 507 -12.40 -10.33 -17.36
N ARG A 508 -13.42 -11.19 -17.14
CA ARG A 508 -14.12 -11.89 -18.21
C ARG A 508 -14.86 -10.97 -19.19
N VAL A 509 -15.26 -9.78 -18.76
CA VAL A 509 -15.97 -8.78 -19.58
C VAL A 509 -15.05 -8.13 -20.60
N TYR A 510 -13.74 -8.23 -20.40
CA TYR A 510 -12.74 -7.65 -21.28
C TYR A 510 -12.74 -8.28 -22.67
N GLU A 511 -13.10 -9.55 -22.82
CA GLU A 511 -13.17 -10.23 -24.13
C GLU A 511 -14.43 -9.95 -24.93
N LEU A 512 -15.57 -9.65 -24.29
CA LEU A 512 -16.87 -9.65 -24.96
C LEU A 512 -17.32 -8.31 -25.54
N GLY A 513 -16.68 -7.19 -25.23
CA GLY A 513 -17.20 -5.90 -25.69
C GLY A 513 -16.21 -4.74 -25.90
N ARG A 514 -14.96 -4.85 -25.44
CA ARG A 514 -13.99 -3.75 -25.47
C ARG A 514 -12.71 -4.02 -26.28
N LEU A 515 -12.47 -5.24 -26.69
CA LEU A 515 -11.28 -5.61 -27.47
C LEU A 515 -11.36 -5.16 -28.92
N ASP A 516 -12.55 -5.13 -29.54
CA ASP A 516 -12.68 -4.80 -30.96
C ASP A 516 -12.38 -3.32 -31.27
N ASP A 517 -12.85 -2.39 -30.46
CA ASP A 517 -12.62 -0.96 -30.70
C ASP A 517 -11.20 -0.51 -30.33
N ARG A 518 -10.55 -1.16 -29.35
CA ARG A 518 -9.21 -0.75 -28.89
C ARG A 518 -8.06 -1.50 -29.56
N GLN A 519 -8.28 -2.72 -30.05
CA GLN A 519 -7.32 -3.40 -30.93
C GLN A 519 -7.13 -2.66 -32.24
N GLY A 520 -8.18 -1.98 -32.72
CA GLY A 520 -8.09 -1.08 -33.88
C GLY A 520 -7.13 0.09 -33.65
N ILE A 521 -7.16 0.71 -32.46
CA ILE A 521 -6.28 1.84 -32.12
C ILE A 521 -4.83 1.35 -31.92
N ILE A 522 -4.62 0.27 -31.18
CA ILE A 522 -3.28 -0.30 -30.96
C ILE A 522 -2.68 -0.82 -32.27
N ARG A 523 -3.45 -1.54 -33.10
CA ARG A 523 -2.99 -1.99 -34.42
C ARG A 523 -2.70 -0.84 -35.38
N ASN A 524 -3.49 0.21 -35.38
CA ASN A 524 -3.25 1.37 -36.22
C ASN A 524 -2.02 2.17 -35.76
N GLU A 525 -1.78 2.29 -34.44
CA GLU A 525 -0.56 2.89 -33.93
C GLU A 525 0.68 2.01 -34.19
N GLU A 526 0.57 0.68 -33.99
CA GLU A 526 1.66 -0.28 -34.32
C GLU A 526 1.96 -0.33 -35.83
N LEU A 527 0.92 -0.32 -36.67
CA LEU A 527 1.07 -0.27 -38.14
C LEU A 527 1.63 1.07 -38.60
N GLY A 528 1.19 2.19 -38.00
CA GLY A 528 1.76 3.50 -38.27
C GLY A 528 3.26 3.56 -37.95
N MET A 529 3.66 3.12 -36.76
CA MET A 529 5.06 3.09 -36.35
C MET A 529 5.92 2.08 -37.12
N ARG A 530 5.40 0.88 -37.44
CA ARG A 530 6.10 -0.08 -38.32
C ARG A 530 6.29 0.47 -39.73
N ASN A 531 5.31 1.20 -40.24
CA ASN A 531 5.43 1.86 -41.58
C ASN A 531 6.44 3.02 -41.53
N GLU A 532 6.51 3.78 -40.46
CA GLU A 532 7.53 4.81 -40.25
C GLU A 532 8.93 4.20 -40.12
N ILE A 533 9.09 3.10 -39.37
CA ILE A 533 10.36 2.37 -39.22
C ILE A 533 10.80 1.77 -40.57
N ASN A 534 9.88 1.20 -41.36
CA ASN A 534 10.19 0.66 -42.65
C ASN A 534 10.51 1.77 -43.70
N GLN A 535 9.82 2.92 -43.65
CA GLN A 535 10.18 4.09 -44.45
C GLN A 535 11.54 4.67 -44.06
N THR A 536 11.88 4.67 -42.75
CA THR A 536 13.19 5.14 -42.28
C THR A 536 14.31 4.16 -42.66
N LYS A 537 14.08 2.85 -42.63
CA LYS A 537 15.02 1.87 -43.17
C LYS A 537 15.24 2.04 -44.67
N ASN A 538 14.20 2.22 -45.44
CA ASN A 538 14.29 2.45 -46.87
C ASN A 538 14.97 3.79 -47.20
N ASN A 539 14.78 4.82 -46.37
CA ASN A 539 15.46 6.12 -46.54
C ASN A 539 16.94 6.05 -46.13
N ILE A 540 17.31 5.22 -45.16
CA ILE A 540 18.72 5.03 -44.76
C ILE A 540 19.50 4.25 -45.87
N GLU A 541 18.84 3.32 -46.56
CA GLU A 541 19.44 2.63 -47.71
C GLU A 541 19.54 3.53 -48.96
N GLN A 542 18.80 4.64 -49.06
CA GLN A 542 18.88 5.61 -50.15
C GLN A 542 19.80 6.81 -49.87
N GLU A 543 20.05 7.18 -48.60
CA GLU A 543 20.93 8.30 -48.23
C GLU A 543 22.42 8.02 -48.30
N THR A 544 22.84 6.83 -48.68
CA THR A 544 24.26 6.53 -48.91
C THR A 544 24.77 6.90 -50.28
N ASP A 545 23.95 7.43 -51.22
CA ASP A 545 24.34 7.66 -52.62
C ASP A 545 24.15 9.10 -53.16
N GLU A 546 23.79 10.11 -52.38
CA GLU A 546 23.75 11.49 -52.90
C GLU A 546 24.38 12.53 -51.97
N THR A 547 25.64 12.82 -52.21
CA THR A 547 26.30 14.09 -51.91
C THR A 547 26.15 15.08 -53.10
N ILE A 548 25.91 16.36 -52.75
CA ILE A 548 26.01 17.59 -53.53
C ILE A 548 24.76 17.99 -54.35
N ASN A 549 24.02 19.00 -53.91
CA ASN A 549 24.06 20.36 -54.47
C ASN A 549 23.07 21.35 -53.87
N THR A 550 23.60 22.51 -53.74
CA THR A 550 23.17 23.83 -53.27
C THR A 550 21.88 24.39 -53.90
N SER A 551 21.26 25.27 -53.14
CA SER A 551 20.79 26.65 -53.39
C SER A 551 19.29 26.94 -53.41
N ASN A 552 18.98 27.91 -52.53
CA ASN A 552 18.09 29.10 -52.68
C ASN A 552 16.65 28.99 -53.22
N SER A 553 15.68 29.40 -52.41
CA SER A 553 15.07 30.76 -52.57
C SER A 553 13.80 30.90 -51.77
N ASN A 554 13.74 31.97 -51.01
CA ASN A 554 12.69 32.97 -50.75
C ASN A 554 11.22 32.70 -51.14
N ASN A 555 10.25 32.91 -50.27
CA ASN A 555 9.48 34.12 -50.08
C ASN A 555 8.13 33.94 -49.38
N ASN A 556 7.93 34.72 -48.36
CA ASN A 556 6.84 35.69 -48.15
C ASN A 556 5.39 35.28 -47.85
N ASP A 557 4.95 35.86 -46.74
CA ASP A 557 3.66 36.59 -46.44
C ASP A 557 2.41 35.73 -46.15
N SER A 558 1.71 35.92 -45.06
CA SER A 558 1.10 37.16 -44.51
C SER A 558 0.37 36.85 -43.19
N LYS A 559 0.43 37.81 -42.33
CA LYS A 559 -0.43 38.24 -41.22
C LYS A 559 -1.89 37.81 -41.28
N ASN A 560 -2.44 37.35 -40.13
CA ASN A 560 -3.58 38.04 -39.55
C ASN A 560 -3.64 37.77 -38.01
N VAL A 561 -3.59 38.85 -37.27
CA VAL A 561 -3.91 39.04 -35.88
C VAL A 561 -5.43 39.14 -35.75
N VAL A 562 -6.04 38.37 -34.87
CA VAL A 562 -7.29 38.74 -34.22
C VAL A 562 -7.18 38.39 -32.75
N ASP A 563 -7.10 39.44 -31.97
CA ASP A 563 -7.31 39.52 -30.53
C ASP A 563 -8.77 39.17 -30.23
N ASN A 564 -9.01 38.24 -29.31
CA ASN A 564 -10.25 38.21 -28.54
C ASN A 564 -9.94 37.60 -27.15
N GLN A 565 -9.83 38.51 -26.19
CA GLN A 565 -9.96 38.21 -24.79
C GLN A 565 -11.38 37.71 -24.51
N ASN A 566 -11.49 36.43 -24.17
CA ASN A 566 -12.53 35.91 -23.31
C ASN A 566 -11.87 34.87 -22.37
N THR A 567 -11.53 35.33 -21.21
CA THR A 567 -11.17 34.48 -20.07
C THR A 567 -12.41 33.76 -19.56
N GLU A 568 -12.83 32.71 -20.22
CA GLU A 568 -13.64 31.67 -19.58
C GLU A 568 -12.74 30.92 -18.55
N LEU A 569 -13.11 31.05 -17.28
CA LEU A 569 -12.62 30.19 -16.22
C LEU A 569 -12.91 28.74 -16.59
N VAL A 570 -11.92 28.05 -17.14
CA VAL A 570 -11.95 26.60 -17.29
C VAL A 570 -11.86 26.02 -15.88
N ILE A 571 -13.01 25.77 -15.27
CA ILE A 571 -13.13 24.91 -14.09
C ILE A 571 -12.68 23.52 -14.54
N PRO A 572 -11.59 22.97 -14.01
CA PRO A 572 -11.20 21.60 -14.32
C PRO A 572 -12.36 20.68 -13.94
N ASN A 573 -12.88 19.95 -14.89
CA ASN A 573 -13.97 19.00 -14.69
C ASN A 573 -13.44 17.81 -13.87
N TYR A 574 -13.36 17.95 -12.55
CA TYR A 574 -13.09 16.85 -11.65
C TYR A 574 -14.35 15.99 -11.58
N SER A 575 -14.32 14.80 -12.18
CA SER A 575 -15.42 13.84 -12.04
C SER A 575 -15.64 13.55 -10.56
N LEU A 576 -16.84 13.83 -10.05
CA LEU A 576 -17.27 13.46 -8.70
C LEU A 576 -17.09 11.94 -8.56
N ARG A 577 -16.32 11.51 -7.57
CA ARG A 577 -16.07 10.10 -7.34
C ARG A 577 -17.32 9.42 -6.75
N ILE A 578 -17.55 8.18 -7.17
CA ILE A 578 -18.65 7.36 -6.64
C ILE A 578 -18.24 6.85 -5.25
N PRO A 579 -19.13 6.90 -4.25
CA PRO A 579 -18.88 6.33 -2.92
C PRO A 579 -18.61 4.83 -2.99
N ASN A 580 -17.72 4.35 -2.14
CA ASN A 580 -17.51 2.91 -1.95
C ASN A 580 -18.75 2.27 -1.29
N TRP A 581 -19.30 2.97 -0.31
CA TRP A 581 -20.57 2.63 0.30
C TRP A 581 -21.23 3.87 0.94
N SER A 582 -22.52 3.78 1.17
CA SER A 582 -23.26 4.73 1.98
C SER A 582 -24.26 4.00 2.87
N VAL A 583 -24.49 4.52 4.07
CA VAL A 583 -25.46 3.99 5.03
C VAL A 583 -26.28 5.11 5.64
N ALA A 584 -27.59 4.92 5.77
CA ALA A 584 -28.49 5.91 6.34
C ALA A 584 -28.58 5.77 7.86
N LEU A 585 -28.47 6.90 8.57
CA LEU A 585 -28.85 7.08 9.97
C LEU A 585 -30.33 7.43 10.07
N ASP A 586 -30.88 7.44 11.27
CA ASP A 586 -32.29 7.86 11.50
C ASP A 586 -32.48 9.38 11.30
N ALA A 587 -31.41 10.18 11.53
CA ALA A 587 -31.38 11.63 11.36
C ALA A 587 -29.97 12.07 10.88
N PRO A 588 -29.76 13.33 10.45
CA PRO A 588 -28.45 13.86 10.11
C PRO A 588 -27.44 13.72 11.25
N ALA A 589 -26.18 13.45 10.89
CA ALA A 589 -25.10 13.37 11.86
C ALA A 589 -24.75 14.74 12.44
N ILE A 590 -24.37 14.78 13.71
CA ILE A 590 -23.97 16.01 14.43
C ILE A 590 -22.52 16.03 14.91
N ILE A 591 -21.80 14.91 14.81
CA ILE A 591 -20.37 14.82 15.12
C ILE A 591 -19.58 14.29 13.94
N ASN A 592 -18.29 14.58 13.91
CA ASN A 592 -17.39 13.94 12.95
C ASN A 592 -17.39 12.42 13.12
N PRO A 593 -17.34 11.63 12.05
CA PRO A 593 -17.11 10.20 12.13
C PRO A 593 -15.83 9.91 12.92
N GLN A 594 -15.92 9.07 13.94
CA GLN A 594 -14.81 8.68 14.80
C GLN A 594 -14.37 7.25 14.45
N ILE A 595 -13.10 7.06 14.18
CA ILE A 595 -12.58 5.71 13.90
C ILE A 595 -12.26 5.02 15.22
N VAL A 596 -12.83 3.83 15.38
CA VAL A 596 -12.62 2.97 16.55
C VAL A 596 -12.18 1.58 16.10
N LYS A 597 -11.22 1.02 16.82
CA LYS A 597 -10.62 -0.28 16.50
C LYS A 597 -11.50 -1.41 17.04
N ASN A 598 -11.81 -2.36 16.18
CA ASN A 598 -12.38 -3.65 16.56
C ASN A 598 -11.26 -4.53 17.18
N HIS A 599 -11.33 -4.77 18.47
CA HIS A 599 -10.31 -5.54 19.19
C HIS A 599 -10.34 -7.05 18.91
N TYR A 600 -11.34 -7.57 18.18
CA TYR A 600 -11.42 -8.98 17.82
C TYR A 600 -10.63 -9.31 16.55
N ASN A 601 -10.68 -8.42 15.53
CA ASN A 601 -10.05 -8.66 14.24
C ASN A 601 -9.03 -7.59 13.83
N GLY A 602 -8.88 -6.54 14.64
CA GLY A 602 -7.95 -5.44 14.37
C GLY A 602 -8.38 -4.45 13.29
N GLU A 603 -9.54 -4.65 12.66
CA GLU A 603 -10.13 -3.72 11.69
C GLU A 603 -10.71 -2.48 12.38
N ASP A 604 -10.99 -1.46 11.58
CA ASP A 604 -11.58 -0.23 12.07
C ASP A 604 -13.09 -0.22 11.84
N GLU A 605 -13.81 0.44 12.73
CA GLU A 605 -15.26 0.68 12.71
C GLU A 605 -15.50 2.18 12.87
N ILE A 606 -16.66 2.65 12.47
CA ILE A 606 -17.03 4.06 12.53
C ILE A 606 -18.06 4.27 13.64
N PHE A 607 -17.73 5.14 14.58
CA PHE A 607 -18.63 5.60 15.62
C PHE A 607 -19.14 7.00 15.27
N ILE A 608 -20.46 7.22 15.34
CA ILE A 608 -21.07 8.51 14.96
C ILE A 608 -22.36 8.73 15.77
N GLN A 609 -22.79 9.99 15.87
CA GLN A 609 -24.03 10.38 16.53
C GLN A 609 -24.90 11.22 15.59
N ASP A 610 -26.24 11.03 15.65
CA ASP A 610 -27.23 11.81 14.92
C ASP A 610 -27.93 12.87 15.80
N GLU A 611 -28.73 13.71 15.15
CA GLU A 611 -29.52 14.79 15.82
C GLU A 611 -30.53 14.28 16.86
N ASN A 612 -30.93 13.02 16.78
CA ASN A 612 -31.84 12.40 17.75
C ASN A 612 -31.09 11.84 18.97
N ASN A 613 -29.82 12.21 19.16
CA ASN A 613 -28.92 11.69 20.18
C ASN A 613 -28.77 10.15 20.13
N GLN A 614 -28.95 9.54 18.96
CA GLN A 614 -28.61 8.15 18.74
C GLN A 614 -27.13 8.05 18.39
N ILE A 615 -26.42 7.18 19.08
CA ILE A 615 -25.06 6.77 18.69
C ILE A 615 -25.09 5.48 17.89
N TYR A 616 -24.21 5.36 16.90
CA TYR A 616 -24.11 4.20 16.00
C TYR A 616 -22.69 3.66 16.01
N LEU A 617 -22.57 2.35 15.92
CA LEU A 617 -21.36 1.69 15.48
C LEU A 617 -21.61 1.09 14.10
N ILE A 618 -20.79 1.47 13.12
CA ILE A 618 -20.92 1.05 11.73
C ILE A 618 -19.63 0.31 11.36
N SER A 619 -19.75 -0.84 10.68
CA SER A 619 -18.58 -1.59 10.19
C SER A 619 -17.88 -0.83 9.07
N ASN A 620 -16.62 -1.19 8.79
CA ASN A 620 -15.88 -0.69 7.63
C ASN A 620 -16.55 -0.92 6.27
N SER A 621 -17.47 -1.87 6.19
CA SER A 621 -18.28 -2.16 5.00
C SER A 621 -19.61 -1.42 4.93
N GLY A 622 -19.87 -0.49 5.85
CA GLY A 622 -21.09 0.33 5.86
C GLY A 622 -22.32 -0.33 6.51
N LYS A 623 -22.16 -1.40 7.30
CA LYS A 623 -23.26 -2.05 8.01
C LYS A 623 -23.40 -1.47 9.43
N ILE A 624 -24.59 -0.98 9.82
CA ILE A 624 -24.88 -0.63 11.20
C ILE A 624 -24.84 -1.91 12.05
N LEU A 625 -23.92 -1.94 13.02
CA LEU A 625 -23.76 -3.05 13.96
C LEU A 625 -24.76 -2.93 15.11
N TRP A 626 -24.93 -1.72 15.61
CA TRP A 626 -25.93 -1.36 16.61
C TRP A 626 -26.15 0.15 16.65
N LYS A 627 -27.25 0.58 17.26
CA LYS A 627 -27.53 1.96 17.61
C LYS A 627 -28.10 2.05 19.03
N LYS A 628 -27.90 3.19 19.70
CA LYS A 628 -28.29 3.40 21.09
C LYS A 628 -28.52 4.87 21.39
N SER A 629 -29.61 5.19 22.12
CA SER A 629 -29.86 6.54 22.63
C SER A 629 -28.97 6.89 23.81
N ILE A 630 -28.51 8.14 23.86
CA ILE A 630 -27.79 8.73 24.99
C ILE A 630 -28.43 10.06 25.37
N ASP A 631 -28.00 10.61 26.51
CA ASP A 631 -28.48 11.88 27.03
C ASP A 631 -27.59 13.04 26.53
N GLY A 632 -28.02 13.70 25.46
CA GLY A 632 -27.37 14.87 24.88
C GLY A 632 -26.27 14.53 23.83
N SER A 633 -25.77 15.61 23.23
CA SER A 633 -24.75 15.55 22.18
C SER A 633 -23.37 15.25 22.77
N ILE A 634 -22.58 14.45 22.06
CA ILE A 634 -21.18 14.19 22.39
C ILE A 634 -20.36 15.47 22.17
N ILE A 635 -19.53 15.82 23.12
CA ILE A 635 -18.60 16.94 23.05
C ILE A 635 -17.21 16.39 22.78
N GLY A 636 -16.59 16.80 21.68
CA GLY A 636 -15.23 16.42 21.30
C GLY A 636 -15.12 15.00 20.73
N ASN A 637 -14.02 14.32 21.06
CA ASN A 637 -13.67 13.02 20.48
C ASN A 637 -14.09 11.83 21.33
N VAL A 638 -14.27 10.69 20.67
CA VAL A 638 -14.44 9.37 21.30
C VAL A 638 -13.07 8.73 21.48
N HIS A 639 -12.78 8.24 22.67
CA HIS A 639 -11.50 7.60 23.01
C HIS A 639 -11.71 6.11 23.26
N GLN A 640 -10.77 5.28 22.81
CA GLN A 640 -10.78 3.88 23.16
C GLN A 640 -9.94 3.59 24.41
N VAL A 641 -10.51 2.85 25.32
CA VAL A 641 -9.90 2.48 26.62
C VAL A 641 -10.09 0.99 26.87
N ASP A 642 -9.17 0.36 27.56
CA ASP A 642 -9.31 -1.01 28.09
C ASP A 642 -9.52 -0.93 29.61
N MET A 643 -10.73 -0.57 30.02
CA MET A 643 -11.10 -0.38 31.44
C MET A 643 -10.97 -1.65 32.28
N LEU A 644 -11.13 -2.80 31.64
CA LEU A 644 -11.11 -4.10 32.31
C LEU A 644 -9.72 -4.79 32.22
N LYS A 645 -8.75 -4.15 31.54
CA LYS A 645 -7.38 -4.65 31.33
C LYS A 645 -7.31 -6.07 30.73
N ASN A 646 -8.24 -6.36 29.83
CA ASN A 646 -8.41 -7.66 29.19
C ASN A 646 -8.29 -7.62 27.66
N ASN A 647 -7.68 -6.54 27.14
CA ASN A 647 -7.50 -6.23 25.72
C ASN A 647 -8.80 -6.04 24.91
N LYS A 648 -9.96 -5.93 25.59
CA LYS A 648 -11.23 -5.55 24.98
C LYS A 648 -11.43 -4.06 25.14
N LEU A 649 -11.58 -3.35 24.03
CA LEU A 649 -11.67 -1.90 23.99
C LEU A 649 -13.11 -1.44 24.20
N GLN A 650 -13.27 -0.36 24.97
CA GLN A 650 -14.51 0.37 25.16
C GLN A 650 -14.36 1.79 24.60
N MET A 651 -15.45 2.42 24.20
CA MET A 651 -15.55 3.80 23.75
C MET A 651 -15.90 4.71 24.93
N ALA A 652 -15.04 5.65 25.24
CA ALA A 652 -15.22 6.66 26.30
C ALA A 652 -15.45 8.04 25.67
N PHE A 653 -16.48 8.75 26.10
CA PHE A 653 -16.85 10.09 25.63
C PHE A 653 -17.69 10.82 26.65
N VAL A 654 -17.84 12.13 26.49
CA VAL A 654 -18.66 12.96 27.36
C VAL A 654 -19.77 13.66 26.58
N THR A 655 -20.89 13.86 27.25
CA THR A 655 -21.89 14.88 26.94
C THR A 655 -21.76 16.03 27.93
N GLU A 656 -22.56 17.05 27.84
CA GLU A 656 -22.53 18.18 28.77
C GLU A 656 -22.54 17.73 30.26
N ASN A 657 -23.30 16.69 30.58
CA ASN A 657 -23.57 16.31 31.95
C ASN A 657 -23.07 14.92 32.35
N LYS A 658 -22.60 14.10 31.41
CA LYS A 658 -22.26 12.69 31.70
C LYS A 658 -21.00 12.21 30.99
N LEU A 659 -20.27 11.37 31.69
CA LEU A 659 -19.18 10.54 31.11
C LEU A 659 -19.74 9.15 30.81
N TYR A 660 -19.62 8.73 29.55
CA TYR A 660 -20.07 7.45 29.05
C TYR A 660 -18.87 6.53 28.79
N ILE A 661 -19.04 5.25 29.11
CA ILE A 661 -18.13 4.19 28.65
C ILE A 661 -18.97 3.03 28.12
N VAL A 662 -18.84 2.75 26.83
CA VAL A 662 -19.67 1.79 26.09
C VAL A 662 -18.78 0.68 25.53
N ASP A 663 -19.16 -0.57 25.71
CA ASP A 663 -18.46 -1.68 25.07
C ASP A 663 -18.76 -1.78 23.56
N ARG A 664 -18.02 -2.61 22.86
CA ARG A 664 -18.20 -2.80 21.41
C ARG A 664 -19.61 -3.32 21.03
N ASN A 665 -20.32 -3.93 21.95
CA ASN A 665 -21.69 -4.43 21.70
C ASN A 665 -22.77 -3.41 22.02
N GLY A 666 -22.41 -2.17 22.39
CA GLY A 666 -23.34 -1.11 22.73
C GLY A 666 -23.82 -1.12 24.17
N ASN A 667 -23.20 -1.91 25.06
CA ASN A 667 -23.60 -1.93 26.48
C ASN A 667 -22.79 -0.92 27.28
N PHE A 668 -23.45 -0.20 28.18
CA PHE A 668 -22.76 0.65 29.13
C PHE A 668 -21.99 -0.19 30.16
N LEU A 669 -20.76 0.21 30.47
CA LEU A 669 -20.00 -0.43 31.52
C LEU A 669 -20.67 -0.23 32.88
N LYS A 670 -20.46 -1.15 33.82
CA LYS A 670 -20.99 -1.04 35.20
C LYS A 670 -20.53 0.30 35.81
N ASN A 671 -21.46 1.04 36.46
CA ASN A 671 -21.29 2.38 37.02
C ASN A 671 -21.17 3.52 35.97
N TYR A 672 -21.45 3.25 34.70
CA TYR A 672 -21.56 4.27 33.65
C TYR A 672 -22.95 4.20 32.99
N PRO A 673 -23.48 5.34 32.48
CA PRO A 673 -22.87 6.67 32.46
C PRO A 673 -22.77 7.27 33.85
N LYS A 674 -21.68 8.03 34.08
CA LYS A 674 -21.45 8.76 35.32
C LYS A 674 -21.83 10.23 35.17
N THR A 675 -22.66 10.75 36.04
CA THR A 675 -23.02 12.18 36.09
C THR A 675 -21.79 12.99 36.52
N LEU A 676 -21.46 14.04 35.80
CA LEU A 676 -20.38 14.95 36.10
C LEU A 676 -20.83 15.94 37.21
N SER A 677 -19.94 16.35 38.07
CA SER A 677 -20.20 17.37 39.11
C SER A 677 -20.35 18.75 38.54
N LYS A 678 -19.85 19.03 37.35
CA LYS A 678 -19.86 20.27 36.59
C LYS A 678 -20.08 20.00 35.10
N LYS A 679 -20.61 20.99 34.37
CA LYS A 679 -20.87 20.84 32.92
C LYS A 679 -19.59 20.80 32.12
N ALA A 680 -19.43 19.81 31.26
CA ALA A 680 -18.36 19.78 30.29
C ALA A 680 -18.53 20.83 29.19
N ILE A 681 -17.48 21.56 28.85
CA ILE A 681 -17.47 22.58 27.78
C ILE A 681 -16.53 22.25 26.63
N VAL A 682 -15.53 21.44 26.88
CA VAL A 682 -14.62 20.87 25.88
C VAL A 682 -14.61 19.37 26.05
N GLY A 683 -14.30 18.64 24.99
CA GLY A 683 -14.35 17.19 24.96
C GLY A 683 -13.41 16.51 25.95
N LEU A 684 -13.67 15.24 26.16
CA LEU A 684 -12.85 14.33 26.95
C LEU A 684 -11.43 14.22 26.39
N SER A 685 -10.44 14.24 27.28
CA SER A 685 -9.08 13.79 27.00
C SER A 685 -8.73 12.62 27.90
N VAL A 686 -8.12 11.58 27.35
CA VAL A 686 -7.78 10.35 28.07
C VAL A 686 -6.27 10.10 27.99
N PHE A 687 -5.63 9.97 29.16
CA PHE A 687 -4.19 9.74 29.23
C PHE A 687 -3.85 8.46 29.98
N ASP A 688 -2.93 7.69 29.42
CA ASP A 688 -2.28 6.54 30.05
C ASP A 688 -0.77 6.85 30.16
N TYR A 689 -0.40 7.59 31.20
CA TYR A 689 0.95 8.13 31.38
C TYR A 689 2.05 7.05 31.36
N ASP A 690 1.75 5.93 32.00
CA ASP A 690 2.72 4.87 32.27
C ASP A 690 2.52 3.64 31.37
N LYS A 691 1.61 3.76 30.38
CA LYS A 691 1.24 2.68 29.45
C LYS A 691 0.81 1.38 30.15
N ASN A 692 0.18 1.51 31.30
CA ASN A 692 -0.27 0.39 32.15
C ASN A 692 -1.79 0.27 32.24
N LYS A 693 -2.51 1.00 31.37
CA LYS A 693 -3.97 1.07 31.30
C LYS A 693 -4.62 1.64 32.58
N ASN A 694 -3.90 2.52 33.26
CA ASN A 694 -4.42 3.33 34.39
C ASN A 694 -4.81 4.69 33.87
N TYR A 695 -5.97 4.75 33.20
CA TYR A 695 -6.44 5.93 32.49
C TYR A 695 -6.76 7.08 33.45
N ARG A 696 -6.51 8.30 32.96
CA ARG A 696 -6.96 9.56 33.55
C ARG A 696 -7.89 10.24 32.56
N PHE A 697 -9.10 10.54 33.00
CA PHE A 697 -10.12 11.23 32.24
C PHE A 697 -10.11 12.69 32.60
N MET A 698 -9.70 13.57 31.69
CA MET A 698 -9.66 15.01 31.88
C MET A 698 -10.74 15.69 31.08
N ILE A 699 -11.56 16.46 31.76
CA ILE A 699 -12.76 17.10 31.22
C ILE A 699 -12.74 18.57 31.60
N PRO A 700 -12.51 19.52 30.67
CA PRO A 700 -12.68 20.93 30.93
C PRO A 700 -14.14 21.26 31.24
N THR A 701 -14.38 22.05 32.27
CA THR A 701 -15.69 22.40 32.78
C THR A 701 -15.96 23.90 32.82
N SER A 702 -17.21 24.30 32.92
CA SER A 702 -17.75 25.65 32.73
C SER A 702 -17.35 26.69 33.78
N ASP A 703 -16.51 26.39 34.73
CA ASP A 703 -16.02 27.31 35.77
C ASP A 703 -14.52 27.37 35.86
N ALA A 704 -13.91 27.48 34.68
CA ALA A 704 -12.45 27.58 34.48
C ALA A 704 -11.67 26.43 35.10
N ASP A 705 -12.29 25.23 35.20
CA ASP A 705 -11.69 24.06 35.83
C ASP A 705 -11.49 22.92 34.85
N VAL A 706 -10.65 21.96 35.24
CA VAL A 706 -10.45 20.67 34.58
C VAL A 706 -10.74 19.55 35.56
N LEU A 707 -11.89 18.92 35.43
CA LEU A 707 -12.26 17.75 36.22
C LEU A 707 -11.39 16.57 35.81
N LEU A 708 -10.54 16.10 36.73
CA LEU A 708 -9.75 14.88 36.55
C LEU A 708 -10.44 13.72 37.27
N LEU A 709 -10.73 12.63 36.55
CA LEU A 709 -11.26 11.40 37.12
C LEU A 709 -10.31 10.22 36.88
N ASN A 710 -10.22 9.34 37.89
CA ASN A 710 -9.55 8.03 37.75
C ASN A 710 -10.49 7.00 37.06
N MET A 711 -10.07 5.75 36.91
CA MET A 711 -10.88 4.68 36.34
C MET A 711 -12.13 4.31 37.16
N GLN A 712 -12.17 4.66 38.44
CA GLN A 712 -13.31 4.49 39.33
C GLN A 712 -14.32 5.69 39.22
N GLY A 713 -13.88 6.71 38.48
CA GLY A 713 -14.61 7.96 38.33
C GLY A 713 -14.52 8.87 39.57
N GLU A 714 -13.41 8.78 40.30
CA GLU A 714 -13.13 9.59 41.48
C GLU A 714 -12.09 10.66 41.16
N VAL A 715 -12.14 11.81 41.83
CA VAL A 715 -11.14 12.86 41.72
C VAL A 715 -9.90 12.48 42.56
N PRO A 716 -8.70 12.31 41.97
CA PRO A 716 -7.48 12.09 42.75
C PRO A 716 -7.16 13.26 43.68
N SER A 717 -6.71 12.97 44.88
CA SER A 717 -6.42 14.01 45.91
C SER A 717 -5.17 14.84 45.61
N ASP A 718 -4.33 14.43 44.64
CA ASP A 718 -3.10 15.10 44.24
C ASP A 718 -3.27 15.99 42.99
N TRP A 719 -4.52 16.14 42.49
CA TRP A 719 -4.83 17.05 41.40
C TRP A 719 -5.07 18.46 41.93
N ASN A 720 -4.29 19.42 41.44
CA ASN A 720 -4.27 20.80 41.90
C ASN A 720 -4.26 21.77 40.72
N PHE A 721 -5.32 21.78 39.92
CA PHE A 721 -5.47 22.73 38.83
C PHE A 721 -6.34 23.91 39.29
N SER A 722 -5.94 25.12 38.88
CA SER A 722 -6.78 26.32 39.00
C SER A 722 -6.50 27.27 37.85
N ASN A 723 -7.53 27.86 37.27
CA ASN A 723 -7.48 28.85 36.23
C ASN A 723 -8.51 29.95 36.44
N THR A 724 -8.44 31.02 35.69
CA THR A 724 -9.32 32.19 35.78
C THR A 724 -10.23 32.34 34.56
N ALA A 725 -10.02 31.59 33.52
CA ALA A 725 -10.81 31.59 32.27
C ALA A 725 -11.10 30.16 31.83
N ASP A 726 -12.22 29.98 31.14
CA ASP A 726 -12.63 28.67 30.63
C ASP A 726 -11.60 28.13 29.62
N ILE A 727 -11.32 26.82 29.71
CA ILE A 727 -10.47 26.11 28.76
C ILE A 727 -11.16 26.09 27.40
N THR A 728 -10.43 26.43 26.34
CA THR A 728 -10.95 26.54 24.96
C THR A 728 -10.47 25.44 24.03
N THR A 729 -9.43 24.70 24.40
CA THR A 729 -8.86 23.61 23.60
C THR A 729 -8.84 22.30 24.37
N PRO A 730 -8.99 21.13 23.70
CA PRO A 730 -8.80 19.82 24.36
C PRO A 730 -7.40 19.70 24.96
N LEU A 731 -7.27 19.05 26.12
CA LEU A 731 -5.96 18.77 26.68
C LEU A 731 -5.21 17.77 25.80
N GLN A 732 -3.92 18.03 25.61
CA GLN A 732 -3.00 17.13 24.90
C GLN A 732 -1.87 16.71 25.83
N TYR A 733 -1.34 15.51 25.63
CA TYR A 733 -0.22 14.97 26.40
C TYR A 733 0.99 14.75 25.52
N PHE A 734 2.13 15.26 25.97
CA PHE A 734 3.42 15.06 25.36
C PHE A 734 4.42 14.54 26.40
N ASN A 735 5.18 13.50 26.05
CA ASN A 735 6.37 13.11 26.82
C ASN A 735 7.60 13.60 26.04
N ILE A 736 8.31 14.56 26.59
CA ILE A 736 9.49 15.16 25.99
C ILE A 736 10.69 14.89 26.88
N LYS A 737 11.64 14.10 26.43
CA LYS A 737 12.85 13.69 27.17
C LYS A 737 12.55 13.16 28.59
N GLY A 738 11.51 12.31 28.69
CA GLY A 738 11.09 11.68 29.94
C GLY A 738 10.30 12.59 30.89
N LYS A 739 9.99 13.82 30.51
CA LYS A 739 9.13 14.72 31.27
C LYS A 739 7.75 14.83 30.63
N ASP A 740 6.71 14.87 31.45
CA ASP A 740 5.33 14.93 31.00
C ASP A 740 4.85 16.38 30.91
N TYR A 741 4.17 16.68 29.81
CA TYR A 741 3.57 17.98 29.53
C TYR A 741 2.10 17.76 29.17
N ILE A 742 1.20 18.29 29.98
CA ILE A 742 -0.23 18.35 29.70
C ILE A 742 -0.51 19.76 29.20
N VAL A 743 -1.00 19.89 27.98
CA VAL A 743 -1.01 21.16 27.27
C VAL A 743 -2.42 21.49 26.82
N THR A 744 -2.88 22.73 27.06
CA THR A 744 -4.14 23.29 26.63
C THR A 744 -4.05 24.82 26.53
N ALA A 745 -5.14 25.51 26.22
CA ALA A 745 -5.25 26.97 26.24
C ALA A 745 -6.63 27.41 26.72
N ASP A 746 -6.69 28.61 27.28
CA ASP A 746 -7.93 29.28 27.75
C ASP A 746 -8.35 30.49 26.90
N GLY A 747 -7.75 30.64 25.71
CA GLY A 747 -7.98 31.78 24.81
C GLY A 747 -7.09 32.99 25.13
N GLU A 748 -6.71 33.20 26.36
CA GLU A 748 -5.80 34.26 26.78
C GLU A 748 -4.34 33.80 26.83
N LYS A 749 -4.09 32.53 27.16
CA LYS A 749 -2.75 31.98 27.27
C LYS A 749 -2.70 30.46 27.01
N ALA A 750 -1.51 29.98 26.63
CA ALA A 750 -1.18 28.57 26.69
C ALA A 750 -0.97 28.11 28.14
N ILE A 751 -1.52 26.97 28.49
CA ILE A 751 -1.44 26.34 29.82
C ILE A 751 -0.67 25.03 29.67
N ILE A 752 0.44 24.89 30.35
CA ILE A 752 1.33 23.73 30.23
C ILE A 752 1.64 23.19 31.64
N LEU A 753 1.06 22.02 31.94
CA LEU A 753 1.00 21.46 33.26
C LEU A 753 1.87 20.19 33.41
N ASN A 754 2.17 19.85 34.64
CA ASN A 754 2.63 18.51 35.04
C ASN A 754 1.43 17.59 35.40
N ARG A 755 1.71 16.33 35.80
CA ARG A 755 0.67 15.36 36.16
C ARG A 755 -0.18 15.73 37.38
N ARG A 756 0.23 16.76 38.19
CA ARG A 756 -0.49 17.24 39.36
C ARG A 756 -1.35 18.47 39.08
N GLY A 757 -1.37 18.96 37.82
CA GLY A 757 -2.08 20.17 37.45
C GLY A 757 -1.32 21.48 37.77
N GLU A 758 -0.06 21.40 38.21
CA GLU A 758 0.81 22.55 38.46
C GLU A 758 1.49 22.99 37.17
N ASN A 759 1.78 24.30 37.03
CA ASN A 759 2.48 24.82 35.88
C ASN A 759 3.88 24.22 35.72
N ARG A 760 4.12 23.51 34.65
CA ARG A 760 5.42 22.98 34.25
C ARG A 760 6.21 23.99 33.44
N VAL A 761 5.56 24.73 32.57
CA VAL A 761 6.13 25.82 31.78
C VAL A 761 5.22 27.05 31.97
N THR A 762 5.83 28.17 32.31
CA THR A 762 5.17 29.46 32.35
C THR A 762 5.71 30.32 31.23
N PRO A 763 5.00 30.44 30.09
CA PRO A 763 5.48 31.17 28.92
C PRO A 763 5.80 32.64 29.27
N LYS A 764 7.03 33.10 28.89
CA LYS A 764 7.48 34.46 29.07
C LYS A 764 7.27 35.29 27.79
N GLY A 765 6.07 35.28 27.26
CA GLY A 765 5.65 35.98 26.06
C GLY A 765 4.17 35.79 25.83
N GLU A 766 3.62 36.51 24.88
CA GLU A 766 2.18 36.46 24.57
C GLU A 766 1.84 35.14 23.86
N THR A 767 0.80 34.46 24.34
CA THR A 767 0.28 33.21 23.75
C THR A 767 -1.24 33.25 23.57
N LYS A 768 -1.77 34.45 23.29
CA LYS A 768 -3.21 34.73 23.17
C LYS A 768 -3.80 34.15 21.88
N GLY A 769 -5.09 33.81 21.94
CA GLY A 769 -5.92 33.45 20.80
C GLY A 769 -5.67 32.04 20.26
N ILE A 770 -5.04 31.15 21.02
CA ILE A 770 -4.83 29.74 20.62
C ILE A 770 -6.18 29.02 20.58
N LYS A 771 -6.56 28.56 19.38
CA LYS A 771 -7.72 27.71 19.12
C LYS A 771 -7.34 26.39 18.47
N SER A 772 -6.09 26.25 18.01
CA SER A 772 -5.56 25.06 17.30
C SER A 772 -4.91 24.07 18.26
N LYS A 773 -4.67 22.86 17.76
CA LYS A 773 -3.88 21.84 18.46
C LYS A 773 -2.43 22.29 18.63
N PHE A 774 -1.76 21.71 19.63
CA PHE A 774 -0.34 21.85 19.83
C PHE A 774 0.41 20.70 19.13
N PHE A 775 1.60 20.98 18.66
CA PHE A 775 2.52 20.03 18.03
C PHE A 775 3.86 20.09 18.74
N ALA A 776 4.48 18.95 19.03
CA ALA A 776 5.79 18.90 19.64
C ALA A 776 6.89 18.82 18.58
N ASP A 777 7.96 19.63 18.74
CA ASP A 777 9.12 19.67 17.86
C ASP A 777 10.39 19.99 18.67
N ALA A 778 11.56 19.87 18.03
CA ALA A 778 12.84 20.25 18.59
C ALA A 778 13.68 20.99 17.55
N VAL A 779 14.36 22.07 17.98
CA VAL A 779 15.32 22.81 17.16
C VAL A 779 16.68 22.78 17.87
N GLY A 780 17.63 22.06 17.29
CA GLY A 780 18.88 21.75 17.98
C GLY A 780 18.62 20.95 19.27
N SER A 781 19.11 21.43 20.40
CA SER A 781 18.89 20.82 21.72
C SER A 781 17.62 21.31 22.44
N GLN A 782 16.88 22.26 21.85
CA GLN A 782 15.74 22.92 22.48
C GLN A 782 14.41 22.31 22.01
N ASP A 783 13.66 21.75 22.94
CA ASP A 783 12.33 21.23 22.71
C ASP A 783 11.28 22.34 22.83
N ARG A 784 10.28 22.31 21.95
CA ARG A 784 9.22 23.32 21.90
C ARG A 784 7.87 22.74 21.52
N LEU A 785 6.84 23.46 21.84
CA LEU A 785 5.47 23.27 21.38
C LEU A 785 5.14 24.31 20.31
N ILE A 786 4.39 23.92 19.30
CA ILE A 786 4.00 24.79 18.18
C ILE A 786 2.48 24.85 18.17
N SER A 787 1.91 26.03 18.05
CA SER A 787 0.49 26.26 17.79
C SER A 787 0.29 27.56 17.01
N ALA A 788 -0.92 27.85 16.58
CA ALA A 788 -1.26 29.16 16.01
C ALA A 788 -2.07 29.99 17.02
N GLY A 789 -1.65 31.21 17.20
CA GLY A 789 -2.30 32.21 18.05
C GLY A 789 -3.17 33.18 17.24
N GLU A 790 -3.46 34.32 17.82
CA GLU A 790 -4.31 35.36 17.21
C GLU A 790 -3.79 35.77 15.82
N ASN A 791 -4.72 35.91 14.86
CA ASN A 791 -4.43 36.31 13.47
C ASN A 791 -3.43 35.37 12.72
N GLY A 792 -3.31 34.10 13.14
CA GLY A 792 -2.44 33.14 12.48
C GLY A 792 -0.95 33.31 12.83
N LYS A 793 -0.62 34.03 13.88
CA LYS A 793 0.76 34.02 14.42
C LYS A 793 1.17 32.60 14.79
N ILE A 794 2.27 32.12 14.27
CA ILE A 794 2.83 30.82 14.67
C ILE A 794 3.62 31.03 15.97
N LEU A 795 3.22 30.32 17.02
CA LEU A 795 3.79 30.40 18.34
C LEU A 795 4.70 29.19 18.59
N PHE A 796 5.94 29.46 18.98
CA PHE A 796 6.92 28.47 19.41
C PHE A 796 7.18 28.62 20.90
N ILE A 797 6.62 27.74 21.70
CA ILE A 797 6.70 27.79 23.16
C ILE A 797 7.73 26.75 23.61
N TYR A 798 8.88 27.24 24.05
CA TYR A 798 10.00 26.39 24.48
C TYR A 798 9.80 25.87 25.92
N THR A 799 10.34 24.67 26.18
CA THR A 799 10.29 24.06 27.53
C THR A 799 11.10 24.82 28.58
N ASN A 800 11.90 25.82 28.20
CA ASN A 800 12.63 26.76 29.06
C ASN A 800 11.85 28.05 29.33
N ASN A 801 10.57 28.12 29.06
CA ASN A 801 9.66 29.25 29.21
C ASN A 801 9.80 30.36 28.13
N GLN A 802 10.71 30.27 27.19
CA GLN A 802 10.78 31.23 26.10
C GLN A 802 9.63 31.06 25.12
N VAL A 803 9.19 32.16 24.54
CA VAL A 803 8.20 32.19 23.44
C VAL A 803 8.83 32.94 22.29
N GLN A 804 8.74 32.38 21.10
CA GLN A 804 9.04 33.04 19.85
C GLN A 804 7.78 32.99 18.99
N GLU A 805 7.55 34.06 18.26
CA GLU A 805 6.47 34.15 17.30
C GLU A 805 7.00 34.39 15.88
N SER A 806 6.26 33.90 14.91
CA SER A 806 6.51 34.18 13.50
C SER A 806 5.21 34.58 12.82
N VAL A 807 5.24 35.72 12.14
CA VAL A 807 4.09 36.22 11.38
C VAL A 807 4.40 36.05 9.90
N ILE A 808 3.57 35.25 9.22
CA ILE A 808 3.69 35.03 7.77
C ILE A 808 2.83 36.07 7.05
N LYS A 809 1.56 36.14 7.42
CA LYS A 809 0.57 37.14 7.04
C LYS A 809 -0.57 37.12 8.05
N ASP A 810 -1.44 38.13 8.00
CA ASP A 810 -2.69 38.12 8.74
C ASP A 810 -3.66 37.10 8.13
N PHE A 811 -3.99 36.05 8.89
CA PHE A 811 -5.10 35.16 8.60
C PHE A 811 -6.37 35.70 9.26
N ASN A 812 -7.53 35.39 8.68
CA ASN A 812 -8.79 35.81 9.28
C ASN A 812 -8.93 35.27 10.69
N LYS A 813 -9.78 35.92 11.49
CA LYS A 813 -10.07 35.53 12.87
C LYS A 813 -10.48 34.02 12.97
N ASP A 814 -11.17 33.50 11.96
CA ASP A 814 -11.58 32.12 11.86
C ASP A 814 -10.75 31.41 10.79
N PHE A 815 -9.81 30.61 11.24
CA PHE A 815 -8.93 29.77 10.42
C PHE A 815 -8.72 28.42 11.12
N ASP A 816 -8.40 27.40 10.34
CA ASP A 816 -7.87 26.12 10.86
C ASP A 816 -6.37 26.03 10.60
N PHE A 817 -5.64 25.39 11.50
CA PHE A 817 -4.19 25.29 11.46
C PHE A 817 -3.71 23.88 11.78
N THR A 818 -2.75 23.39 11.00
CA THR A 818 -2.05 22.14 11.30
C THR A 818 -0.58 22.22 10.89
N VAL A 819 0.23 21.28 11.42
CA VAL A 819 1.66 21.17 11.12
C VAL A 819 1.94 19.77 10.58
N TYR A 820 2.59 19.70 9.42
CA TYR A 820 3.12 18.46 8.87
C TYR A 820 4.65 18.45 9.04
N LYS A 821 5.18 17.36 9.60
CA LYS A 821 6.62 17.15 9.73
C LYS A 821 7.12 16.38 8.53
N GLY A 822 7.64 17.09 7.54
CA GLY A 822 8.27 16.52 6.36
C GLY A 822 9.77 16.32 6.53
N ARG A 823 10.43 15.71 5.54
CA ARG A 823 11.89 15.46 5.53
C ARG A 823 12.71 16.77 5.60
N ALA A 824 12.28 17.80 4.90
CA ALA A 824 12.97 19.10 4.86
C ALA A 824 12.66 19.98 6.08
N GLY A 825 11.84 19.53 7.02
CA GLY A 825 11.40 20.28 8.20
C GLY A 825 9.88 20.39 8.28
N ASN A 826 9.39 21.27 9.13
CA ASN A 826 7.95 21.46 9.33
C ASN A 826 7.34 22.26 8.19
N TYR A 827 6.11 21.91 7.83
CA TYR A 827 5.22 22.69 6.99
C TYR A 827 4.07 23.20 7.85
N TYR A 828 3.82 24.51 7.76
CA TYR A 828 2.78 25.21 8.51
C TYR A 828 1.62 25.48 7.58
N MET A 829 0.42 25.01 7.93
CA MET A 829 -0.72 25.00 7.03
C MET A 829 -1.89 25.74 7.65
N PHE A 830 -2.48 26.61 6.85
CA PHE A 830 -3.63 27.43 7.20
C PHE A 830 -4.74 27.25 6.18
N TYR A 831 -5.95 27.21 6.67
CA TYR A 831 -7.17 27.22 5.86
C TYR A 831 -8.15 28.22 6.45
N ASP A 832 -8.58 29.20 5.66
CA ASP A 832 -9.51 30.23 6.03
C ASP A 832 -10.54 30.49 4.92
N LYS A 833 -11.33 31.57 5.05
CA LYS A 833 -12.31 31.94 4.01
C LYS A 833 -11.69 32.31 2.66
N ASN A 834 -10.40 32.64 2.60
CA ASN A 834 -9.69 33.00 1.38
C ASN A 834 -8.99 31.80 0.70
N GLY A 835 -8.97 30.64 1.34
CA GLY A 835 -8.42 29.41 0.80
C GLY A 835 -7.39 28.74 1.68
N PHE A 836 -6.68 27.79 1.09
CA PHE A 836 -5.65 26.98 1.73
C PHE A 836 -4.24 27.49 1.39
N GLU A 837 -3.38 27.60 2.39
CA GLU A 837 -1.97 27.96 2.23
C GLU A 837 -1.07 27.07 3.09
N ALA A 838 0.02 26.59 2.52
CA ALA A 838 1.08 25.87 3.21
C ALA A 838 2.41 26.64 3.06
N TYR A 839 3.19 26.67 4.13
CA TYR A 839 4.48 27.32 4.22
C TYR A 839 5.54 26.32 4.69
N ASP A 840 6.74 26.42 4.13
CA ASP A 840 7.88 25.59 4.53
C ASP A 840 8.50 26.02 5.88
N LYS A 841 9.55 25.31 6.32
CA LYS A 841 10.27 25.62 7.57
C LYS A 841 10.88 27.03 7.62
N ASP A 842 11.11 27.67 6.48
CA ASP A 842 11.66 29.02 6.34
C ASP A 842 10.58 30.07 6.07
N PHE A 843 9.29 29.67 6.27
CA PHE A 843 8.08 30.48 6.09
C PHE A 843 7.86 30.98 4.65
N LYS A 844 8.44 30.32 3.67
CA LYS A 844 8.15 30.58 2.25
C LYS A 844 6.90 29.82 1.83
N THR A 845 6.08 30.45 0.98
CA THR A 845 4.88 29.81 0.43
C THR A 845 5.28 28.56 -0.36
N TYR A 846 4.79 27.41 0.11
CA TYR A 846 5.01 26.12 -0.51
C TYR A 846 3.85 25.75 -1.45
N LEU A 847 2.61 25.96 -1.00
CA LEU A 847 1.39 25.66 -1.74
C LEU A 847 0.33 26.70 -1.39
N ARG A 848 -0.45 27.13 -2.40
CA ARG A 848 -1.60 28.02 -2.24
C ARG A 848 -2.74 27.57 -3.15
N ASP A 849 -3.95 27.51 -2.60
CA ASP A 849 -5.18 27.26 -3.35
C ASP A 849 -6.28 28.24 -2.91
N ASN A 850 -6.46 29.28 -3.69
CA ASN A 850 -7.49 30.31 -3.46
C ASN A 850 -8.79 29.99 -4.20
N SER A 851 -8.88 28.87 -4.91
CA SER A 851 -10.11 28.44 -5.61
C SER A 851 -11.16 27.84 -4.68
N ILE A 852 -10.81 27.59 -3.42
CA ILE A 852 -11.66 27.02 -2.37
C ILE A 852 -11.90 28.04 -1.26
N SER A 853 -12.91 27.83 -0.42
CA SER A 853 -13.23 28.71 0.69
C SER A 853 -13.70 27.94 1.91
N GLY A 854 -13.08 28.19 3.06
CA GLY A 854 -13.49 27.64 4.35
C GLY A 854 -14.75 28.28 4.95
N GLY A 855 -15.18 29.44 4.40
CA GLY A 855 -16.31 30.19 4.98
C GLY A 855 -16.02 30.68 6.39
N GLU A 856 -17.03 30.61 7.26
CA GLU A 856 -16.91 31.02 8.67
C GLU A 856 -16.37 29.93 9.58
N ASN A 857 -16.43 28.67 9.13
CA ASN A 857 -15.95 27.49 9.88
C ASN A 857 -15.03 26.66 9.00
N PRO A 858 -13.79 27.09 8.81
CA PRO A 858 -12.82 26.35 8.03
C PRO A 858 -12.48 25.03 8.71
N VAL A 859 -12.40 23.95 7.93
CA VAL A 859 -12.10 22.60 8.40
C VAL A 859 -11.03 21.96 7.55
N MET A 860 -9.96 21.51 8.20
CA MET A 860 -8.84 20.80 7.60
C MET A 860 -8.60 19.50 8.35
N LEU A 861 -8.67 18.38 7.63
CA LEU A 861 -8.36 17.05 8.14
C LEU A 861 -7.02 16.60 7.56
N ALA A 862 -6.13 16.08 8.38
CA ALA A 862 -4.79 15.70 7.98
C ALA A 862 -4.53 14.21 8.19
N SER A 863 -3.92 13.57 7.19
CA SER A 863 -3.38 12.22 7.28
C SER A 863 -2.00 12.19 6.61
N GLY A 864 -0.95 12.11 7.42
CA GLY A 864 0.43 12.21 6.93
C GLY A 864 0.67 13.49 6.12
N SER A 865 1.12 13.35 4.88
CA SER A 865 1.35 14.47 3.94
C SER A 865 0.11 14.88 3.14
N LYS A 866 -1.04 14.25 3.39
CA LYS A 866 -2.29 14.51 2.69
C LYS A 866 -3.25 15.28 3.59
N LEU A 867 -4.07 16.11 2.98
CA LEU A 867 -5.04 16.96 3.64
C LEU A 867 -6.38 16.91 2.91
N ALA A 868 -7.45 17.04 3.65
CA ALA A 868 -8.79 17.29 3.15
C ALA A 868 -9.31 18.61 3.73
N THR A 869 -9.73 19.53 2.87
CA THR A 869 -10.37 20.81 3.25
C THR A 869 -11.80 20.83 2.75
N PHE A 870 -12.73 21.34 3.55
CA PHE A 870 -14.12 21.45 3.13
C PHE A 870 -14.38 22.80 2.47
N ASP A 871 -14.61 22.78 1.14
CA ASP A 871 -14.96 23.96 0.35
C ASP A 871 -16.46 24.29 0.52
N THR A 872 -16.74 25.33 1.26
CA THR A 872 -18.13 25.75 1.56
C THR A 872 -18.86 26.31 0.33
N LYS A 873 -18.14 26.84 -0.66
CA LYS A 873 -18.75 27.37 -1.90
C LYS A 873 -19.34 26.27 -2.79
N THR A 874 -18.69 25.12 -2.84
CA THR A 874 -19.09 24.02 -3.71
C THR A 874 -19.67 22.83 -2.97
N SER A 875 -19.72 22.88 -1.63
CA SER A 875 -20.12 21.79 -0.75
C SER A 875 -19.36 20.50 -1.09
N THR A 876 -18.05 20.61 -1.17
CA THR A 876 -17.17 19.47 -1.49
C THR A 876 -15.95 19.40 -0.57
N TRP A 877 -15.55 18.20 -0.26
CA TRP A 877 -14.20 17.96 0.29
C TRP A 877 -13.19 18.01 -0.84
N VAL A 878 -12.13 18.77 -0.64
CA VAL A 878 -11.01 18.95 -1.58
C VAL A 878 -9.76 18.35 -0.97
N LEU A 879 -9.13 17.42 -1.66
CA LEU A 879 -7.93 16.73 -1.19
C LEU A 879 -6.67 17.37 -1.76
N HIS A 880 -5.69 17.59 -0.87
CA HIS A 880 -4.36 18.12 -1.17
C HIS A 880 -3.31 17.10 -0.76
N ASN A 881 -2.22 17.05 -1.52
CA ASN A 881 -1.03 16.26 -1.17
C ASN A 881 0.19 17.16 -1.21
N LEU A 882 0.89 17.29 -0.08
CA LEU A 882 2.04 18.19 0.08
C LEU A 882 3.31 17.70 -0.60
N VAL A 883 3.44 16.40 -0.82
CA VAL A 883 4.65 15.80 -1.40
C VAL A 883 4.58 15.76 -2.92
N ASN A 884 3.46 15.27 -3.49
CA ASN A 884 3.38 14.92 -4.89
C ASN A 884 2.59 15.90 -5.77
N TYR A 885 1.72 16.72 -5.18
CA TYR A 885 0.84 17.61 -5.94
C TYR A 885 0.77 18.98 -5.27
N ARG A 886 1.33 19.98 -5.91
CA ARG A 886 1.19 21.38 -5.49
C ARG A 886 -0.20 21.95 -5.80
N LYS A 887 -1.24 21.11 -5.99
CA LYS A 887 -2.63 21.48 -6.30
C LYS A 887 -3.57 20.45 -5.70
N ALA A 888 -4.84 20.82 -5.54
CA ALA A 888 -5.91 19.89 -5.22
C ALA A 888 -5.97 18.76 -6.27
N TYR A 889 -6.09 17.50 -5.82
CA TYR A 889 -6.07 16.34 -6.71
C TYR A 889 -7.38 15.55 -6.76
N ALA A 890 -8.31 15.79 -5.83
CA ALA A 890 -9.62 15.15 -5.83
C ALA A 890 -10.68 16.03 -5.16
N ARG A 891 -11.93 15.88 -5.57
CA ARG A 891 -13.10 16.51 -4.95
C ARG A 891 -14.19 15.48 -4.70
N TYR A 892 -14.88 15.58 -3.56
CA TYR A 892 -15.92 14.66 -3.12
C TYR A 892 -17.13 15.46 -2.62
N SER A 893 -18.32 15.14 -3.12
CA SER A 893 -19.56 15.79 -2.70
C SER A 893 -19.93 15.43 -1.27
N ALA A 894 -20.33 16.45 -0.48
CA ALA A 894 -20.81 16.28 0.88
C ALA A 894 -21.76 17.40 1.26
N SER A 895 -22.74 17.14 2.11
CA SER A 895 -23.69 18.16 2.55
C SER A 895 -23.25 18.92 3.81
N SER A 896 -22.17 18.48 4.44
CA SER A 896 -21.63 19.12 5.65
C SER A 896 -20.10 18.99 5.73
N SER A 897 -19.50 19.81 6.59
CA SER A 897 -18.07 19.76 6.93
C SER A 897 -17.72 18.67 7.95
N LEU A 898 -18.67 17.80 8.29
CA LEU A 898 -18.39 16.65 9.15
C LEU A 898 -17.66 15.56 8.35
N GLY A 899 -16.48 15.19 8.82
CA GLY A 899 -15.66 14.22 8.10
C GLY A 899 -14.53 13.63 8.93
N TYR A 900 -14.00 12.55 8.38
CA TYR A 900 -12.73 11.93 8.78
C TYR A 900 -11.91 11.71 7.53
N PHE A 901 -10.63 12.01 7.58
CA PHE A 901 -9.70 11.71 6.51
C PHE A 901 -8.48 11.00 7.07
N GLY A 902 -8.20 9.81 6.58
CA GLY A 902 -7.09 8.98 7.03
C GLY A 902 -7.30 7.50 6.76
N THR A 903 -6.40 6.69 7.30
CA THR A 903 -6.45 5.23 7.14
C THR A 903 -7.65 4.63 7.87
N VAL A 904 -8.37 3.73 7.21
CA VAL A 904 -9.48 2.93 7.77
C VAL A 904 -9.22 1.46 7.41
N LYS A 905 -8.84 0.65 8.39
CA LYS A 905 -8.59 -0.79 8.14
C LYS A 905 -9.90 -1.54 7.87
N PRO A 906 -9.95 -2.47 6.91
CA PRO A 906 -8.82 -3.07 6.19
C PRO A 906 -8.34 -2.31 4.95
N TYR A 907 -8.88 -1.13 4.66
CA TYR A 907 -8.44 -0.36 3.50
C TYR A 907 -7.00 0.10 3.68
N LYS A 908 -6.22 0.01 2.62
CA LYS A 908 -4.79 0.36 2.62
C LYS A 908 -4.54 1.83 2.29
N GLU A 909 -5.51 2.49 1.65
CA GLU A 909 -5.47 3.91 1.29
C GLU A 909 -6.16 4.77 2.33
N ASP A 910 -5.82 6.06 2.37
CA ASP A 910 -6.58 7.02 3.15
C ASP A 910 -7.99 7.14 2.57
N CYS A 911 -8.96 6.99 3.45
CA CYS A 911 -10.38 7.12 3.13
C CYS A 911 -10.88 8.49 3.59
N LEU A 912 -11.79 9.04 2.83
CA LEU A 912 -12.64 10.13 3.28
C LEU A 912 -13.99 9.55 3.71
N ILE A 913 -14.33 9.71 4.99
CA ILE A 913 -15.68 9.44 5.49
C ILE A 913 -16.33 10.78 5.72
N THR A 914 -17.50 10.99 5.18
CA THR A 914 -18.26 12.25 5.33
C THR A 914 -19.76 11.99 5.41
N THR A 915 -20.54 13.05 5.52
CA THR A 915 -21.99 12.96 5.63
C THR A 915 -22.69 13.66 4.44
N ASN A 916 -23.79 13.07 3.99
CA ASN A 916 -24.63 13.61 2.94
C ASN A 916 -26.11 13.47 3.34
N GLY A 917 -26.68 14.54 3.92
CA GLY A 917 -27.95 14.47 4.63
C GLY A 917 -27.84 13.55 5.85
N ASN A 918 -28.74 12.58 5.95
CA ASN A 918 -28.69 11.53 6.98
C ASN A 918 -27.81 10.33 6.62
N LYS A 919 -27.03 10.39 5.54
CA LYS A 919 -26.16 9.28 5.12
C LYS A 919 -24.73 9.52 5.52
N VAL A 920 -24.08 8.49 6.06
CA VAL A 920 -22.63 8.40 6.19
C VAL A 920 -22.10 7.75 4.92
N VAL A 921 -21.06 8.33 4.34
CA VAL A 921 -20.52 7.96 3.03
C VAL A 921 -19.02 7.78 3.14
N LEU A 922 -18.50 6.68 2.60
CA LEU A 922 -17.06 6.44 2.51
C LEU A 922 -16.60 6.49 1.06
N TYR A 923 -15.52 7.23 0.84
CA TYR A 923 -14.77 7.32 -0.41
C TYR A 923 -13.33 6.82 -0.19
N LYS A 924 -12.83 6.12 -1.18
CA LYS A 924 -11.40 5.72 -1.28
C LYS A 924 -10.65 6.63 -2.23
#